data_fe48c1ca7f7800c49e1790d6bfd702a8
#
_entry.id   fe48c1ca7f7800c49e1790d6bfd702a8
#
_cell.length_a   1.000
_cell.length_b   1.000
_cell.length_c   1.000
_cell.angle_alpha   90.00
_cell.angle_beta   90.00
_cell.angle_gamma   90.00
#
_symmetry.space_group_name_H-M   'P 1'
#
loop_
_entity.id
_entity.type
_entity.pdbx_description
1 polymer ?
#
loop_
_entity_poly.entity_id
_entity_poly.type
_entity_poly.pdbx_seq_one_letter_code
_entity_poly.pdbx_strand_id
1 'polypeptide(L)'
;AKYDRNFWYRTEFNSPEVENGERVWLNFEGVNRKGEIFFNGTRLGLLDGFMHRGNFDITDLLSKNGKNVLAVLVHWVGTPVPNYASPTYMSCAGWDWMPYVPGLLTGITDDVYLTKNGEVSIVDPWIRSKVPSKNKAVLSLQLELRNHTDIEQKGVLKGIIQPGNIEFTEDLVIEAGKQRTFLLDDSKFSQFIIQNPALWWPNGYGQPNLYTCELTYMVNGKASDKQNITFGIREYGSELVDGVLHLKINGEPVYVKGGNWGMSEYMLRCRGEEYDLKLKLHNEMHFNMIRNWIGSVTDDEFYEACDKYGIMVWDDFWLNSNSNLPDDVFAFNMNAVEKIKRLRNHACIAVWCGDNEGYPLQPLNKWLEEDVRTYDGGDRAYHANSHSDGLSGSGPWTNSHPNWYFTKAPYGYGANITKGWGFRTEIGTAVFTTFDSFKKFMPEKDWWPRNEMWDKHFFGNSAGNASPDKYFSTVEFNYGKAKGIEDFCRKAQLVNVEVNKAMYEGFQHHIWEDASGILTWMGQSAYPSLVWQTYDYYYDLTGAYWGIRKACEPVHIQWSYADNSVKVINTTLKEQKGLTATGKVYNLDGKEMGRYSQSVVLDAAANKDSYCFHLNFTTDNLAFGKKAVASSISADAGEPSAAIDASDGSRWASEPRDEEWIYVDLGEPTEIASVILNWEAAHAKAYKLLISDDAINWKEIYINEDSKGGVEEIKIKPVRTRYVKMQGLKQATMWGIFTL
;
A
#
# COMPACT_ATOMS: atom_id res chain seq x y z
N ALA A 1 -26.34 18.08 -9.71
CA ALA A 1 -27.66 18.24 -10.29
C ALA A 1 -27.79 17.73 -11.74
N LYS A 2 -26.81 17.96 -12.65
CA LYS A 2 -26.90 17.50 -14.05
C LYS A 2 -26.81 15.97 -14.16
N TYR A 3 -26.03 15.35 -13.31
CA TYR A 3 -25.75 13.92 -13.33
C TYR A 3 -26.48 13.14 -12.22
N ASP A 4 -27.14 13.82 -11.30
CA ASP A 4 -27.85 13.24 -10.17
C ASP A 4 -29.27 12.79 -10.60
N ARG A 5 -29.32 11.80 -11.48
CA ARG A 5 -30.53 11.25 -12.08
C ARG A 5 -30.29 9.89 -12.71
N ASN A 6 -31.37 9.17 -12.98
CA ASN A 6 -31.33 7.91 -13.72
C ASN A 6 -30.94 8.14 -15.18
N PHE A 7 -30.18 7.19 -15.75
CA PHE A 7 -29.76 7.20 -17.15
C PHE A 7 -30.20 5.93 -17.85
N TRP A 8 -30.67 6.09 -19.09
CA TRP A 8 -30.89 4.98 -20.00
C TRP A 8 -29.68 4.81 -20.91
N TYR A 9 -29.17 3.57 -20.96
CA TYR A 9 -28.22 3.10 -21.97
C TYR A 9 -28.99 2.25 -22.94
N ARG A 10 -28.74 2.40 -24.26
CA ARG A 10 -29.40 1.62 -25.30
C ARG A 10 -28.47 1.32 -26.44
N THR A 11 -28.46 0.06 -26.88
CA THR A 11 -27.72 -0.37 -28.06
C THR A 11 -28.57 -1.33 -28.89
N GLU A 12 -28.18 -1.48 -30.15
CA GLU A 12 -28.76 -2.45 -31.07
C GLU A 12 -27.65 -3.33 -31.65
N PHE A 13 -27.95 -4.61 -31.80
CA PHE A 13 -27.03 -5.55 -32.40
C PHE A 13 -27.77 -6.66 -33.18
N ASN A 14 -27.05 -7.35 -34.07
CA ASN A 14 -27.62 -8.44 -34.81
C ASN A 14 -27.71 -9.70 -33.98
N SER A 15 -28.72 -10.54 -34.23
CA SER A 15 -28.81 -11.84 -33.57
C SER A 15 -27.59 -12.68 -33.92
N PRO A 16 -26.96 -13.32 -32.93
CA PRO A 16 -25.96 -14.34 -33.22
C PRO A 16 -26.60 -15.56 -33.88
N GLU A 17 -25.84 -16.30 -34.65
CA GLU A 17 -26.26 -17.63 -35.14
C GLU A 17 -26.35 -18.59 -33.94
N VAL A 18 -27.42 -19.34 -33.84
CA VAL A 18 -27.70 -20.29 -32.74
C VAL A 18 -27.95 -21.67 -33.34
N GLU A 19 -27.16 -22.66 -32.96
CA GLU A 19 -27.38 -24.04 -33.31
C GLU A 19 -28.48 -24.68 -32.44
N ASN A 20 -29.02 -25.80 -32.92
CA ASN A 20 -30.01 -26.56 -32.16
C ASN A 20 -29.42 -27.08 -30.85
N GLY A 21 -30.05 -26.71 -29.71
CA GLY A 21 -29.57 -27.05 -28.36
C GLY A 21 -28.60 -26.07 -27.78
N GLU A 22 -28.17 -25.04 -28.52
CA GLU A 22 -27.38 -23.90 -27.94
C GLU A 22 -28.30 -22.90 -27.24
N ARG A 23 -27.74 -22.24 -26.20
CA ARG A 23 -28.30 -21.10 -25.49
C ARG A 23 -27.40 -19.90 -25.65
N VAL A 24 -28.01 -18.72 -25.68
CA VAL A 24 -27.34 -17.43 -25.75
C VAL A 24 -27.57 -16.68 -24.45
N TRP A 25 -26.47 -16.30 -23.84
CA TRP A 25 -26.47 -15.57 -22.58
C TRP A 25 -26.02 -14.13 -22.78
N LEU A 26 -26.74 -13.21 -22.17
CA LEU A 26 -26.34 -11.82 -22.03
C LEU A 26 -25.68 -11.67 -20.67
N ASN A 27 -24.39 -11.32 -20.67
CA ASN A 27 -23.58 -11.21 -19.48
C ASN A 27 -23.29 -9.74 -19.16
N PHE A 28 -23.27 -9.40 -17.88
CA PHE A 28 -22.82 -8.13 -17.31
C PHE A 28 -21.80 -8.43 -16.22
N GLU A 29 -20.63 -7.78 -16.27
CA GLU A 29 -19.62 -7.90 -15.22
C GLU A 29 -19.76 -6.82 -14.16
N GLY A 30 -20.35 -5.64 -14.49
CA GLY A 30 -20.59 -4.61 -13.52
C GLY A 30 -21.54 -3.51 -13.98
N VAL A 31 -22.49 -3.16 -13.10
CA VAL A 31 -23.32 -1.97 -13.22
C VAL A 31 -23.31 -1.22 -11.88
N ASN A 32 -22.77 -0.02 -11.86
CA ASN A 32 -22.67 0.77 -10.66
C ASN A 32 -23.89 1.72 -10.52
N ARG A 33 -24.77 1.52 -9.56
CA ARG A 33 -24.86 0.37 -8.66
C ARG A 33 -26.12 -0.47 -8.97
N LYS A 34 -27.24 0.13 -9.41
CA LYS A 34 -28.50 -0.52 -9.72
C LYS A 34 -28.81 -0.39 -11.20
N GLY A 35 -28.94 -1.52 -11.88
CA GLY A 35 -29.30 -1.56 -13.29
C GLY A 35 -30.51 -2.45 -13.55
N GLU A 36 -31.59 -1.91 -14.13
CA GLU A 36 -32.66 -2.74 -14.66
C GLU A 36 -32.37 -3.06 -16.13
N ILE A 37 -32.38 -4.34 -16.45
CA ILE A 37 -31.97 -4.88 -17.75
C ILE A 37 -33.24 -5.22 -18.55
N PHE A 38 -33.30 -4.70 -19.78
CA PHE A 38 -34.38 -4.97 -20.71
C PHE A 38 -33.83 -5.45 -22.05
N PHE A 39 -34.38 -6.52 -22.59
CA PHE A 39 -34.01 -7.07 -23.86
C PHE A 39 -35.23 -7.26 -24.75
N ASN A 40 -35.26 -6.65 -25.95
CA ASN A 40 -36.38 -6.65 -26.88
C ASN A 40 -37.73 -6.31 -26.23
N GLY A 41 -37.73 -5.36 -25.29
CA GLY A 41 -38.91 -4.93 -24.54
C GLY A 41 -39.25 -5.80 -23.33
N THR A 42 -38.59 -6.93 -23.13
CA THR A 42 -38.79 -7.78 -21.95
C THR A 42 -37.82 -7.40 -20.84
N ARG A 43 -38.33 -7.21 -19.61
CA ARG A 43 -37.52 -6.99 -18.43
C ARG A 43 -36.87 -8.32 -18.00
N LEU A 44 -35.55 -8.38 -18.03
CA LEU A 44 -34.80 -9.58 -17.65
C LEU A 44 -34.55 -9.67 -16.15
N GLY A 45 -34.20 -8.51 -15.50
CA GLY A 45 -33.90 -8.50 -14.08
C GLY A 45 -33.33 -7.20 -13.58
N LEU A 46 -32.87 -7.23 -12.34
CA LEU A 46 -32.22 -6.12 -11.63
C LEU A 46 -30.83 -6.60 -11.17
N LEU A 47 -29.80 -5.82 -11.46
CA LEU A 47 -28.49 -5.96 -10.85
C LEU A 47 -28.36 -4.90 -9.76
N ASP A 48 -28.00 -5.30 -8.55
CA ASP A 48 -27.79 -4.40 -7.41
C ASP A 48 -26.40 -4.61 -6.81
N GLY A 49 -25.48 -3.79 -7.27
CA GLY A 49 -24.07 -3.83 -6.88
C GLY A 49 -23.14 -3.98 -8.07
N PHE A 50 -22.04 -3.23 -8.06
CA PHE A 50 -21.15 -3.14 -9.20
C PHE A 50 -20.24 -4.36 -9.42
N MET A 51 -20.16 -5.28 -8.42
CA MET A 51 -19.52 -6.59 -8.58
C MET A 51 -20.53 -7.71 -8.89
N HIS A 52 -21.83 -7.40 -8.83
CA HIS A 52 -22.88 -8.38 -9.07
C HIS A 52 -22.98 -8.70 -10.55
N ARG A 53 -22.52 -9.87 -10.93
CA ARG A 53 -22.60 -10.37 -12.33
C ARG A 53 -24.04 -10.63 -12.74
N GLY A 54 -24.40 -10.22 -13.95
CA GLY A 54 -25.66 -10.56 -14.59
C GLY A 54 -25.45 -11.65 -15.64
N ASN A 55 -26.23 -12.71 -15.56
CA ASN A 55 -26.21 -13.78 -16.54
C ASN A 55 -27.66 -14.14 -16.93
N PHE A 56 -28.11 -13.65 -18.07
CA PHE A 56 -29.50 -13.76 -18.54
C PHE A 56 -29.60 -14.61 -19.79
N ASP A 57 -30.42 -15.66 -19.74
CA ASP A 57 -30.77 -16.45 -20.92
C ASP A 57 -31.67 -15.61 -21.82
N ILE A 58 -31.22 -15.28 -23.02
CA ILE A 58 -31.93 -14.50 -24.02
C ILE A 58 -32.31 -15.32 -25.27
N THR A 59 -32.07 -16.63 -25.24
CA THR A 59 -32.24 -17.52 -26.40
C THR A 59 -33.61 -17.36 -27.05
N ASP A 60 -34.67 -17.48 -26.29
CA ASP A 60 -36.03 -17.38 -26.77
C ASP A 60 -36.50 -15.96 -27.08
N LEU A 61 -35.72 -14.95 -26.65
CA LEU A 61 -36.01 -13.54 -26.86
C LEU A 61 -35.29 -12.95 -28.08
N LEU A 62 -34.41 -13.71 -28.73
CA LEU A 62 -33.68 -13.26 -29.92
C LEU A 62 -34.61 -12.92 -31.06
N SER A 63 -34.36 -11.80 -31.71
CA SER A 63 -35.13 -11.34 -32.86
C SER A 63 -34.95 -12.26 -34.07
N LYS A 64 -36.06 -12.77 -34.59
CA LYS A 64 -36.05 -13.55 -35.82
C LYS A 64 -35.72 -12.72 -37.09
N ASN A 65 -35.82 -11.40 -36.98
CA ASN A 65 -35.56 -10.45 -38.08
C ASN A 65 -34.14 -9.84 -38.00
N GLY A 66 -33.27 -10.39 -37.14
CA GLY A 66 -31.84 -10.09 -37.09
C GLY A 66 -31.42 -8.94 -36.20
N LYS A 67 -32.31 -8.04 -35.72
CA LYS A 67 -31.94 -6.93 -34.82
C LYS A 67 -32.53 -7.10 -33.45
N ASN A 68 -31.67 -6.99 -32.42
CA ASN A 68 -32.04 -6.96 -31.01
C ASN A 68 -31.80 -5.58 -30.44
N VAL A 69 -32.53 -5.24 -29.40
CA VAL A 69 -32.40 -4.01 -28.63
C VAL A 69 -32.13 -4.36 -27.18
N LEU A 70 -30.97 -3.94 -26.68
CA LEU A 70 -30.65 -3.96 -25.26
C LEU A 70 -30.84 -2.56 -24.69
N ALA A 71 -31.60 -2.44 -23.60
CA ALA A 71 -31.73 -1.22 -22.84
C ALA A 71 -31.47 -1.47 -21.35
N VAL A 72 -30.73 -0.57 -20.73
CA VAL A 72 -30.37 -0.64 -19.31
C VAL A 72 -30.74 0.68 -18.65
N LEU A 73 -31.61 0.61 -17.64
CA LEU A 73 -31.91 1.76 -16.79
C LEU A 73 -30.98 1.72 -15.58
N VAL A 74 -30.04 2.62 -15.53
CA VAL A 74 -29.16 2.77 -14.36
C VAL A 74 -29.77 3.80 -13.42
N HIS A 75 -30.04 3.37 -12.19
CA HIS A 75 -30.58 4.20 -11.14
C HIS A 75 -29.51 5.00 -10.44
N TRP A 76 -29.74 6.29 -10.27
CA TRP A 76 -28.96 7.10 -9.36
C TRP A 76 -29.34 6.77 -7.91
N VAL A 77 -28.35 6.51 -7.06
CA VAL A 77 -28.58 5.90 -5.74
C VAL A 77 -28.39 6.86 -4.56
N GLY A 78 -28.28 8.15 -4.80
CA GLY A 78 -28.33 9.13 -3.72
C GLY A 78 -27.14 10.09 -3.65
N THR A 79 -27.03 10.79 -2.53
CA THR A 79 -25.98 11.77 -2.27
C THR A 79 -24.70 11.08 -1.84
N PRO A 80 -23.52 11.57 -2.25
CA PRO A 80 -22.25 11.01 -1.79
C PRO A 80 -22.12 11.18 -0.28
N VAL A 81 -21.63 10.12 0.36
CA VAL A 81 -21.23 10.15 1.76
C VAL A 81 -19.72 10.07 1.78
N PRO A 82 -19.00 11.18 1.99
CA PRO A 82 -17.56 11.16 2.06
C PRO A 82 -17.10 10.34 3.28
N ASN A 83 -16.00 9.63 3.16
CA ASN A 83 -15.36 8.87 4.23
C ASN A 83 -16.16 7.71 4.85
N TYR A 84 -17.24 7.26 4.22
CA TYR A 84 -18.08 6.18 4.75
C TYR A 84 -18.41 5.18 3.65
N ALA A 85 -19.17 4.14 3.98
CA ALA A 85 -19.72 3.23 3.00
C ALA A 85 -20.45 4.01 1.90
N SER A 86 -19.77 4.21 0.78
CA SER A 86 -20.36 4.94 -0.36
C SER A 86 -21.58 4.19 -0.85
N PRO A 87 -22.68 4.89 -1.22
CA PRO A 87 -23.85 4.25 -1.80
C PRO A 87 -23.53 3.53 -3.11
N THR A 88 -22.41 3.84 -3.74
CA THR A 88 -21.92 3.20 -4.96
C THR A 88 -20.78 2.21 -4.70
N TYR A 89 -20.28 2.10 -3.46
CA TYR A 89 -19.13 1.28 -3.06
C TYR A 89 -17.80 1.66 -3.73
N MET A 90 -17.79 2.70 -4.55
CA MET A 90 -16.58 3.20 -5.21
C MET A 90 -16.11 4.51 -4.58
N SER A 91 -14.79 4.73 -4.58
CA SER A 91 -14.20 5.98 -4.10
C SER A 91 -14.49 7.12 -5.09
N CYS A 92 -15.52 7.90 -4.83
CA CYS A 92 -15.97 8.98 -5.74
C CYS A 92 -16.32 10.28 -5.01
N ALA A 93 -16.00 10.38 -3.71
CA ALA A 93 -16.49 11.47 -2.86
C ALA A 93 -15.53 12.66 -2.73
N GLY A 94 -14.45 12.72 -3.51
CA GLY A 94 -13.46 13.78 -3.46
C GLY A 94 -12.47 13.61 -2.30
N TRP A 95 -11.34 12.99 -2.61
CA TRP A 95 -10.23 12.77 -1.69
C TRP A 95 -9.09 13.75 -1.99
N ASP A 96 -8.13 13.90 -1.12
CA ASP A 96 -6.96 14.75 -1.30
C ASP A 96 -5.98 14.30 -2.41
N TRP A 97 -6.36 13.40 -3.27
CA TRP A 97 -5.66 12.99 -4.49
C TRP A 97 -6.58 12.90 -5.70
N MET A 98 -7.88 13.09 -5.52
CA MET A 98 -8.90 12.91 -6.54
C MET A 98 -10.08 13.85 -6.29
N PRO A 99 -10.55 14.61 -7.30
CA PRO A 99 -11.70 15.47 -7.15
C PRO A 99 -13.00 14.66 -6.97
N TYR A 100 -14.03 15.31 -6.44
CA TYR A 100 -15.36 14.77 -6.45
C TYR A 100 -15.82 14.45 -7.87
N VAL A 101 -16.29 13.21 -8.09
CA VAL A 101 -16.80 12.76 -9.39
C VAL A 101 -18.31 12.97 -9.47
N PRO A 102 -18.80 13.89 -10.32
CA PRO A 102 -20.24 14.09 -10.49
C PRO A 102 -20.95 12.82 -10.97
N GLY A 103 -22.12 12.52 -10.36
CA GLY A 103 -22.86 11.29 -10.68
C GLY A 103 -22.36 10.04 -9.97
N LEU A 104 -21.32 10.15 -9.14
CA LEU A 104 -20.76 9.06 -8.32
C LEU A 104 -20.31 7.84 -9.12
N LEU A 105 -19.82 8.04 -10.35
CA LEU A 105 -19.44 6.96 -11.26
C LEU A 105 -20.57 5.95 -11.55
N THR A 106 -21.84 6.39 -11.42
CA THR A 106 -22.98 5.53 -11.78
C THR A 106 -23.01 5.26 -13.28
N GLY A 107 -23.18 4.00 -13.65
CA GLY A 107 -23.17 3.59 -15.07
C GLY A 107 -22.89 2.09 -15.24
N ILE A 108 -22.70 1.69 -16.49
CA ILE A 108 -22.16 0.38 -16.82
C ILE A 108 -20.64 0.50 -16.68
N THR A 109 -20.10 -0.13 -15.66
CA THR A 109 -18.71 0.06 -15.22
C THR A 109 -17.75 -1.02 -15.71
N ASP A 110 -18.30 -2.12 -16.26
CA ASP A 110 -17.51 -3.26 -16.73
C ASP A 110 -18.14 -3.85 -18.00
N ASP A 111 -17.59 -4.93 -18.52
CA ASP A 111 -17.93 -5.51 -19.78
C ASP A 111 -19.39 -6.02 -19.87
N VAL A 112 -19.97 -5.88 -21.05
CA VAL A 112 -21.26 -6.47 -21.41
C VAL A 112 -21.08 -7.25 -22.72
N TYR A 113 -21.31 -8.56 -22.67
CA TYR A 113 -21.03 -9.45 -23.81
C TYR A 113 -22.01 -10.60 -23.92
N LEU A 114 -21.96 -11.29 -25.05
CA LEU A 114 -22.73 -12.51 -25.28
C LEU A 114 -21.83 -13.74 -25.20
N THR A 115 -22.33 -14.78 -24.55
CA THR A 115 -21.75 -16.13 -24.59
C THR A 115 -22.75 -17.14 -25.12
N LYS A 116 -22.23 -18.26 -25.60
CA LYS A 116 -23.04 -19.42 -26.00
C LYS A 116 -22.57 -20.67 -25.28
N ASN A 117 -23.49 -21.48 -24.84
CA ASN A 117 -23.24 -22.80 -24.35
C ASN A 117 -24.34 -23.78 -24.83
N GLY A 118 -24.18 -25.06 -24.52
CA GLY A 118 -25.19 -26.07 -24.75
C GLY A 118 -26.16 -26.21 -23.58
N GLU A 119 -26.60 -27.44 -23.36
CA GLU A 119 -27.65 -27.80 -22.40
C GLU A 119 -27.18 -27.65 -20.92
N VAL A 120 -25.87 -27.71 -20.68
CA VAL A 120 -25.27 -27.59 -19.33
C VAL A 120 -24.15 -26.59 -19.36
N SER A 121 -24.10 -25.68 -18.40
CA SER A 121 -23.02 -24.72 -18.22
C SER A 121 -22.14 -25.04 -17.00
N ILE A 122 -20.86 -24.65 -17.09
CA ILE A 122 -19.89 -24.64 -15.99
C ILE A 122 -19.97 -23.29 -15.32
N VAL A 123 -20.15 -23.25 -14.01
CA VAL A 123 -20.29 -22.02 -13.22
C VAL A 123 -19.22 -21.97 -12.14
N ASP A 124 -18.59 -20.80 -11.98
CA ASP A 124 -17.62 -20.46 -10.93
C ASP A 124 -16.54 -21.54 -10.64
N PRO A 125 -15.86 -22.08 -11.68
CA PRO A 125 -14.80 -23.06 -11.44
C PRO A 125 -13.68 -22.44 -10.62
N TRP A 126 -13.18 -23.19 -9.62
CA TRP A 126 -12.22 -22.71 -8.64
C TRP A 126 -11.16 -23.75 -8.35
N ILE A 127 -9.89 -23.41 -8.65
CA ILE A 127 -8.74 -24.27 -8.42
C ILE A 127 -8.02 -23.80 -7.18
N ARG A 128 -7.87 -24.71 -6.21
CA ARG A 128 -7.13 -24.51 -4.97
C ARG A 128 -5.84 -25.28 -4.99
N SER A 129 -4.84 -24.76 -4.31
CA SER A 129 -3.56 -25.44 -4.08
C SER A 129 -3.19 -25.46 -2.61
N LYS A 130 -2.61 -26.58 -2.17
CA LYS A 130 -1.86 -26.71 -0.94
C LYS A 130 -0.41 -27.03 -1.28
N VAL A 131 0.53 -26.46 -0.53
CA VAL A 131 1.97 -26.59 -0.75
C VAL A 131 2.64 -27.17 0.50
N PRO A 132 2.48 -28.50 0.75
CA PRO A 132 3.07 -29.15 1.92
C PRO A 132 4.60 -29.00 1.98
N SER A 133 5.24 -28.82 0.83
CA SER A 133 6.65 -28.46 0.70
C SER A 133 6.91 -27.79 -0.64
N LYS A 134 8.04 -27.11 -0.80
CA LYS A 134 8.43 -26.48 -2.09
C LYS A 134 8.50 -27.48 -3.26
N ASN A 135 8.63 -28.78 -2.97
CA ASN A 135 8.74 -29.85 -3.96
C ASN A 135 7.43 -30.61 -4.16
N LYS A 136 6.36 -30.23 -3.51
CA LYS A 136 5.08 -30.92 -3.61
C LYS A 136 3.91 -29.95 -3.50
N ALA A 137 2.98 -30.01 -4.44
CA ALA A 137 1.68 -29.36 -4.34
C ALA A 137 0.55 -30.35 -4.49
N VAL A 138 -0.60 -30.03 -3.92
CA VAL A 138 -1.85 -30.79 -4.05
C VAL A 138 -2.93 -29.84 -4.53
N LEU A 139 -3.56 -30.18 -5.66
CA LEU A 139 -4.65 -29.39 -6.22
C LEU A 139 -6.01 -29.96 -5.85
N SER A 140 -7.00 -29.10 -5.85
CA SER A 140 -8.41 -29.45 -5.91
C SER A 140 -9.16 -28.49 -6.83
N LEU A 141 -10.20 -28.99 -7.49
CA LEU A 141 -11.08 -28.22 -8.37
C LEU A 141 -12.51 -28.31 -7.83
N GLN A 142 -13.10 -27.19 -7.51
CA GLN A 142 -14.53 -27.06 -7.23
C GLN A 142 -15.19 -26.36 -8.42
N LEU A 143 -16.33 -26.86 -8.87
CA LEU A 143 -17.15 -26.19 -9.89
C LEU A 143 -18.63 -26.49 -9.67
N GLU A 144 -19.47 -25.65 -10.24
CA GLU A 144 -20.88 -25.92 -10.32
C GLU A 144 -21.25 -26.24 -11.77
N LEU A 145 -22.13 -27.23 -11.95
CA LEU A 145 -22.76 -27.49 -13.25
C LEU A 145 -24.23 -27.13 -13.16
N ARG A 146 -24.75 -26.46 -14.16
CA ARG A 146 -26.15 -26.04 -14.26
C ARG A 146 -26.81 -26.62 -15.47
N ASN A 147 -27.81 -27.47 -15.26
CA ASN A 147 -28.63 -28.06 -16.32
C ASN A 147 -29.78 -27.10 -16.65
N HIS A 148 -29.84 -26.64 -17.90
CA HIS A 148 -30.85 -25.72 -18.41
C HIS A 148 -32.03 -26.40 -19.07
N THR A 149 -32.09 -27.74 -19.01
CA THR A 149 -33.14 -28.53 -19.63
C THR A 149 -34.09 -29.12 -18.57
N ASP A 150 -35.23 -29.62 -19.04
CA ASP A 150 -36.25 -30.28 -18.24
C ASP A 150 -36.03 -31.78 -18.08
N ILE A 151 -34.88 -32.30 -18.54
CA ILE A 151 -34.47 -33.69 -18.40
C ILE A 151 -33.13 -33.82 -17.69
N GLU A 152 -32.86 -34.98 -17.09
CA GLU A 152 -31.53 -35.31 -16.54
C GLU A 152 -30.49 -35.30 -17.63
N GLN A 153 -29.35 -34.65 -17.40
CA GLN A 153 -28.21 -34.63 -18.30
C GLN A 153 -27.05 -35.47 -17.74
N LYS A 154 -26.54 -36.36 -18.59
CA LYS A 154 -25.32 -37.14 -18.32
C LYS A 154 -24.23 -36.66 -19.24
N GLY A 155 -23.08 -36.35 -18.66
CA GLY A 155 -21.98 -35.82 -19.44
C GLY A 155 -20.63 -36.13 -18.82
N VAL A 156 -19.60 -35.72 -19.54
CA VAL A 156 -18.22 -35.97 -19.19
C VAL A 156 -17.51 -34.61 -19.02
N LEU A 157 -17.03 -34.32 -17.84
CA LEU A 157 -16.11 -33.23 -17.62
C LEU A 157 -14.70 -33.67 -18.02
N LYS A 158 -14.06 -32.90 -18.87
CA LYS A 158 -12.64 -33.07 -19.26
C LYS A 158 -11.88 -31.83 -18.80
N GLY A 159 -10.69 -32.02 -18.26
CA GLY A 159 -9.81 -30.92 -17.87
C GLY A 159 -8.37 -31.21 -18.28
N ILE A 160 -7.66 -30.13 -18.67
CA ILE A 160 -6.23 -30.14 -18.98
C ILE A 160 -5.58 -28.99 -18.29
N ILE A 161 -4.57 -29.26 -17.43
CA ILE A 161 -3.79 -28.24 -16.74
C ILE A 161 -2.41 -28.12 -17.41
N GLN A 162 -2.03 -26.89 -17.74
CA GLN A 162 -0.73 -26.54 -18.33
C GLN A 162 0.01 -25.54 -17.44
N PRO A 163 1.34 -25.59 -17.34
CA PRO A 163 2.23 -26.62 -17.92
C PRO A 163 2.09 -27.97 -17.21
N GLY A 164 2.54 -29.02 -17.84
CA GLY A 164 2.57 -30.38 -17.28
C GLY A 164 1.63 -31.36 -17.96
N ASN A 165 0.72 -30.88 -18.82
CA ASN A 165 -0.27 -31.69 -19.52
C ASN A 165 -1.00 -32.66 -18.59
N ILE A 166 -1.54 -32.14 -17.48
CA ILE A 166 -2.25 -32.91 -16.45
C ILE A 166 -3.69 -33.06 -16.91
N GLU A 167 -4.03 -34.23 -17.41
CA GLU A 167 -5.37 -34.54 -17.93
C GLU A 167 -6.20 -35.27 -16.86
N PHE A 168 -7.48 -34.94 -16.80
CA PHE A 168 -8.46 -35.64 -15.97
C PHE A 168 -9.82 -35.68 -16.66
N THR A 169 -10.60 -36.68 -16.28
CA THR A 169 -11.94 -36.90 -16.87
C THR A 169 -12.87 -37.44 -15.78
N GLU A 170 -14.10 -36.92 -15.72
CA GLU A 170 -15.11 -37.29 -14.76
C GLU A 170 -16.50 -37.40 -15.39
N ASP A 171 -17.17 -38.52 -15.17
CA ASP A 171 -18.57 -38.72 -15.56
C ASP A 171 -19.48 -38.05 -14.49
N LEU A 172 -20.28 -37.08 -14.91
CA LEU A 172 -21.15 -36.33 -14.01
C LEU A 172 -22.59 -36.30 -14.50
N VAL A 173 -23.51 -36.36 -13.56
CA VAL A 173 -24.95 -36.37 -13.79
C VAL A 173 -25.60 -35.21 -13.09
N ILE A 174 -26.52 -34.51 -13.79
CA ILE A 174 -27.23 -33.34 -13.22
C ILE A 174 -28.70 -33.46 -13.53
N GLU A 175 -29.51 -33.40 -12.51
CA GLU A 175 -30.97 -33.49 -12.60
C GLU A 175 -31.55 -32.33 -13.43
N ALA A 176 -32.72 -32.52 -13.99
CA ALA A 176 -33.45 -31.53 -14.76
C ALA A 176 -33.60 -30.18 -14.05
N GLY A 177 -33.15 -29.08 -14.69
CA GLY A 177 -33.29 -27.72 -14.15
C GLY A 177 -32.51 -27.44 -12.88
N LYS A 178 -31.56 -28.32 -12.47
CA LYS A 178 -30.79 -28.17 -11.24
C LYS A 178 -29.40 -27.62 -11.48
N GLN A 179 -28.85 -27.05 -10.41
CA GLN A 179 -27.45 -26.69 -10.28
C GLN A 179 -26.84 -27.53 -9.15
N ARG A 180 -25.64 -28.06 -9.37
CA ARG A 180 -24.95 -28.90 -8.40
C ARG A 180 -23.48 -28.61 -8.36
N THR A 181 -22.92 -28.51 -7.15
CA THR A 181 -21.49 -28.34 -6.88
C THR A 181 -20.79 -29.70 -6.90
N PHE A 182 -19.65 -29.75 -7.55
CA PHE A 182 -18.73 -30.89 -7.58
C PHE A 182 -17.37 -30.50 -7.07
N LEU A 183 -16.75 -31.42 -6.31
CA LEU A 183 -15.37 -31.30 -5.83
C LEU A 183 -14.56 -32.45 -6.40
N LEU A 184 -13.49 -32.15 -7.10
CA LEU A 184 -12.49 -33.06 -7.61
C LEU A 184 -11.19 -32.82 -6.85
N ASP A 185 -10.60 -33.85 -6.27
CA ASP A 185 -9.39 -33.77 -5.46
C ASP A 185 -8.44 -34.95 -5.68
N ASP A 186 -7.33 -34.94 -4.95
CA ASP A 186 -6.29 -35.98 -5.04
C ASP A 186 -6.71 -37.36 -4.53
N SER A 187 -7.81 -37.45 -3.79
CA SER A 187 -8.36 -38.74 -3.34
C SER A 187 -8.84 -39.61 -4.53
N LYS A 188 -9.29 -38.95 -5.59
CA LYS A 188 -9.73 -39.58 -6.84
C LYS A 188 -8.74 -39.38 -7.98
N PHE A 189 -8.06 -38.24 -8.05
CA PHE A 189 -7.16 -37.86 -9.13
C PHE A 189 -5.72 -37.74 -8.62
N SER A 190 -4.98 -38.86 -8.61
CA SER A 190 -3.58 -38.86 -8.14
C SER A 190 -2.67 -37.88 -8.89
N GLN A 191 -2.99 -37.52 -10.13
CA GLN A 191 -2.29 -36.50 -10.93
C GLN A 191 -2.47 -35.06 -10.40
N PHE A 192 -3.39 -34.82 -9.46
CA PHE A 192 -3.50 -33.56 -8.74
C PHE A 192 -2.40 -33.37 -7.69
N ILE A 193 -1.62 -34.44 -7.42
CA ILE A 193 -0.39 -34.36 -6.63
C ILE A 193 0.76 -34.04 -7.59
N ILE A 194 1.21 -32.77 -7.57
CA ILE A 194 2.26 -32.30 -8.46
C ILE A 194 3.60 -32.35 -7.73
N GLN A 195 4.56 -33.06 -8.31
CA GLN A 195 5.94 -33.10 -7.83
C GLN A 195 6.76 -31.99 -8.49
N ASN A 196 7.58 -31.27 -7.71
CA ASN A 196 8.38 -30.13 -8.13
C ASN A 196 7.56 -29.08 -8.92
N PRO A 197 6.46 -28.55 -8.34
CA PRO A 197 5.62 -27.56 -9.01
C PRO A 197 6.40 -26.27 -9.30
N ALA A 198 6.05 -25.61 -10.41
CA ALA A 198 6.45 -24.23 -10.64
C ALA A 198 5.59 -23.31 -9.76
N LEU A 199 6.04 -23.03 -8.53
CA LEU A 199 5.29 -22.21 -7.59
C LEU A 199 5.18 -20.76 -8.05
N TRP A 200 4.06 -20.12 -7.72
CA TRP A 200 3.94 -18.67 -7.82
C TRP A 200 4.60 -18.02 -6.61
N TRP A 201 5.42 -17.00 -6.88
CA TRP A 201 6.14 -16.23 -5.86
C TRP A 201 5.97 -14.73 -6.07
N PRO A 202 5.92 -13.94 -5.00
CA PRO A 202 5.96 -12.49 -5.12
C PRO A 202 7.32 -11.98 -5.58
N ASN A 203 7.32 -10.80 -6.17
CA ASN A 203 8.51 -10.12 -6.67
C ASN A 203 9.64 -10.10 -5.61
N GLY A 204 10.84 -10.47 -6.02
CA GLY A 204 12.02 -10.58 -5.15
C GLY A 204 12.17 -11.95 -4.45
N TYR A 205 11.15 -12.79 -4.41
CA TYR A 205 11.17 -14.11 -3.75
C TYR A 205 11.27 -15.29 -4.72
N GLY A 206 10.89 -15.10 -5.97
CA GLY A 206 10.95 -16.13 -7.01
C GLY A 206 10.24 -15.69 -8.29
N GLN A 207 9.88 -16.66 -9.12
CA GLN A 207 9.14 -16.40 -10.35
C GLN A 207 7.63 -16.48 -10.12
N PRO A 208 6.82 -15.58 -10.65
CA PRO A 208 5.37 -15.61 -10.55
C PRO A 208 4.78 -16.58 -11.59
N ASN A 209 5.06 -17.88 -11.42
CA ASN A 209 4.63 -18.89 -12.36
C ASN A 209 3.11 -19.08 -12.33
N LEU A 210 2.48 -19.10 -13.51
CA LEU A 210 1.06 -19.32 -13.68
C LEU A 210 0.80 -20.62 -14.43
N TYR A 211 -0.33 -21.21 -14.13
CA TYR A 211 -0.91 -22.37 -14.79
C TYR A 211 -2.23 -21.98 -15.44
N THR A 212 -2.63 -22.71 -16.45
CA THR A 212 -3.96 -22.64 -17.04
C THR A 212 -4.66 -23.97 -16.93
N CYS A 213 -5.97 -23.96 -16.72
CA CYS A 213 -6.82 -25.14 -16.77
C CYS A 213 -7.93 -24.90 -17.78
N GLU A 214 -7.94 -25.69 -18.85
CA GLU A 214 -9.06 -25.74 -19.78
C GLU A 214 -10.04 -26.82 -19.30
N LEU A 215 -11.29 -26.43 -19.05
CA LEU A 215 -12.39 -27.32 -18.72
C LEU A 215 -13.36 -27.40 -19.89
N THR A 216 -13.80 -28.60 -20.24
CA THR A 216 -14.85 -28.86 -21.22
C THR A 216 -15.85 -29.84 -20.65
N TYR A 217 -17.13 -29.44 -20.57
CA TYR A 217 -18.21 -30.38 -20.27
C TYR A 217 -18.88 -30.87 -21.54
N MET A 218 -18.86 -32.16 -21.74
CA MET A 218 -19.38 -32.83 -22.94
C MET A 218 -20.73 -33.48 -22.65
N VAL A 219 -21.74 -33.18 -23.45
CA VAL A 219 -23.05 -33.86 -23.44
C VAL A 219 -23.29 -34.52 -24.79
N ASN A 220 -23.66 -35.78 -24.81
CA ASN A 220 -23.90 -36.55 -26.05
C ASN A 220 -22.76 -36.43 -27.07
N GLY A 221 -21.51 -36.38 -26.63
CA GLY A 221 -20.33 -36.28 -27.48
C GLY A 221 -20.03 -34.90 -28.05
N LYS A 222 -20.85 -33.88 -27.76
CA LYS A 222 -20.63 -32.47 -28.11
C LYS A 222 -20.19 -31.66 -26.86
N ALA A 223 -19.34 -30.66 -27.08
CA ALA A 223 -19.02 -29.70 -26.02
C ALA A 223 -20.27 -28.87 -25.68
N SER A 224 -20.72 -28.97 -24.43
CA SER A 224 -21.81 -28.12 -23.90
C SER A 224 -21.30 -26.80 -23.38
N ASP A 225 -20.19 -26.80 -22.65
CA ASP A 225 -19.55 -25.57 -22.20
C ASP A 225 -18.03 -25.75 -22.10
N LYS A 226 -17.31 -24.62 -22.19
CA LYS A 226 -15.85 -24.54 -22.03
C LYS A 226 -15.49 -23.36 -21.16
N GLN A 227 -14.55 -23.58 -20.24
CA GLN A 227 -14.00 -22.53 -19.36
C GLN A 227 -12.48 -22.63 -19.32
N ASN A 228 -11.82 -21.47 -19.31
CA ASN A 228 -10.39 -21.35 -19.09
C ASN A 228 -10.13 -20.64 -17.78
N ILE A 229 -9.28 -21.22 -16.94
CA ILE A 229 -8.93 -20.67 -15.64
C ILE A 229 -7.42 -20.46 -15.60
N THR A 230 -6.96 -19.26 -15.33
CA THR A 230 -5.57 -18.98 -14.97
C THR A 230 -5.43 -19.00 -13.45
N PHE A 231 -4.41 -19.66 -12.93
CA PHE A 231 -4.15 -19.73 -11.49
C PHE A 231 -2.66 -19.90 -11.19
N GLY A 232 -2.24 -19.61 -9.98
CA GLY A 232 -0.90 -19.88 -9.48
C GLY A 232 -0.90 -20.95 -8.39
N ILE A 233 0.06 -21.86 -8.42
CA ILE A 233 0.26 -22.82 -7.33
C ILE A 233 1.00 -22.12 -6.22
N ARG A 234 0.31 -21.87 -5.12
CA ARG A 234 0.83 -21.18 -3.91
C ARG A 234 -0.02 -21.52 -2.70
N GLU A 235 0.52 -21.30 -1.52
CA GLU A 235 -0.20 -21.34 -0.26
C GLU A 235 0.17 -20.14 0.59
N TYR A 236 -0.83 -19.32 0.96
CA TYR A 236 -0.66 -18.20 1.88
C TYR A 236 -0.79 -18.65 3.33
N GLY A 237 -0.14 -17.92 4.21
CA GLY A 237 -0.27 -18.04 5.64
C GLY A 237 0.01 -16.70 6.31
N SER A 238 -0.40 -16.59 7.57
CA SER A 238 -0.09 -15.44 8.42
C SER A 238 0.09 -15.90 9.85
N GLU A 239 0.92 -15.17 10.60
CA GLU A 239 1.11 -15.40 12.03
C GLU A 239 1.41 -14.07 12.74
N LEU A 240 1.17 -14.02 14.04
CA LEU A 240 1.62 -12.91 14.88
C LEU A 240 2.93 -13.33 15.56
N VAL A 241 4.02 -12.62 15.25
CA VAL A 241 5.32 -12.78 15.91
C VAL A 241 5.54 -11.58 16.80
N ASP A 242 5.62 -11.80 18.10
CA ASP A 242 5.69 -10.73 19.11
C ASP A 242 4.61 -9.65 18.93
N GLY A 243 3.42 -10.06 18.47
CA GLY A 243 2.28 -9.20 18.22
C GLY A 243 2.29 -8.47 16.86
N VAL A 244 3.31 -8.65 16.03
CA VAL A 244 3.39 -8.09 14.67
C VAL A 244 2.91 -9.11 13.64
N LEU A 245 2.08 -8.69 12.69
CA LEU A 245 1.61 -9.53 11.59
C LEU A 245 2.76 -9.86 10.64
N HIS A 246 3.03 -11.15 10.44
CA HIS A 246 3.93 -11.68 9.44
C HIS A 246 3.13 -12.44 8.38
N LEU A 247 3.29 -12.08 7.12
CA LEU A 247 2.72 -12.83 6.00
C LEU A 247 3.71 -13.90 5.53
N LYS A 248 3.18 -15.04 5.12
CA LYS A 248 3.94 -16.15 4.54
C LYS A 248 3.37 -16.55 3.20
N ILE A 249 4.23 -17.05 2.33
CA ILE A 249 3.83 -17.75 1.11
C ILE A 249 4.71 -18.98 0.90
N ASN A 250 4.09 -20.11 0.59
CA ASN A 250 4.76 -21.38 0.37
C ASN A 250 5.69 -21.77 1.53
N GLY A 251 5.29 -21.41 2.76
CA GLY A 251 6.03 -21.66 3.99
C GLY A 251 7.11 -20.63 4.36
N GLU A 252 7.41 -19.67 3.47
CA GLU A 252 8.44 -18.64 3.69
C GLU A 252 7.83 -17.32 4.17
N PRO A 253 8.41 -16.63 5.16
CA PRO A 253 8.00 -15.29 5.53
C PRO A 253 8.37 -14.29 4.43
N VAL A 254 7.47 -13.35 4.16
CA VAL A 254 7.66 -12.29 3.16
C VAL A 254 7.75 -10.94 3.85
N TYR A 255 8.89 -10.26 3.71
CA TYR A 255 9.00 -8.87 4.07
C TYR A 255 8.28 -8.01 3.03
N VAL A 256 7.21 -7.35 3.44
CA VAL A 256 6.35 -6.61 2.53
C VAL A 256 6.95 -5.24 2.20
N LYS A 257 7.09 -4.97 0.91
CA LYS A 257 7.48 -3.67 0.35
C LYS A 257 6.46 -3.29 -0.69
N GLY A 258 5.76 -2.17 -0.49
CA GLY A 258 4.68 -1.85 -1.42
C GLY A 258 4.06 -0.49 -1.19
N GLY A 259 2.90 -0.28 -1.78
CA GLY A 259 2.16 0.96 -1.67
C GLY A 259 0.66 0.77 -1.76
N ASN A 260 -0.07 1.80 -1.37
CA ASN A 260 -1.51 1.87 -1.50
C ASN A 260 -1.89 2.35 -2.90
N TRP A 261 -3.02 1.92 -3.36
CA TRP A 261 -3.63 2.25 -4.63
C TRP A 261 -5.09 2.64 -4.39
N GLY A 262 -5.40 3.93 -4.47
CA GLY A 262 -6.74 4.43 -4.15
C GLY A 262 -7.75 4.26 -5.29
N MET A 263 -7.29 4.36 -6.54
CA MET A 263 -8.03 4.12 -7.78
C MET A 263 -7.04 4.02 -8.93
N SER A 264 -7.39 3.30 -9.97
CA SER A 264 -6.55 3.21 -11.19
C SER A 264 -6.56 4.51 -11.99
N GLU A 265 -7.76 5.07 -12.19
CA GLU A 265 -8.01 6.34 -12.85
C GLU A 265 -9.41 6.86 -12.44
N TYR A 266 -9.53 8.17 -12.14
CA TYR A 266 -10.72 8.75 -11.49
C TYR A 266 -12.00 8.70 -12.31
N MET A 267 -11.93 8.46 -13.62
CA MET A 267 -13.08 8.28 -14.52
C MET A 267 -13.22 6.84 -15.01
N LEU A 268 -12.51 5.87 -14.38
CA LEU A 268 -12.51 4.44 -14.72
C LEU A 268 -12.07 4.14 -16.16
N ARG A 269 -11.10 4.91 -16.68
CA ARG A 269 -10.60 4.74 -18.07
C ARG A 269 -9.34 3.88 -18.17
N CYS A 270 -8.78 3.43 -17.05
CA CYS A 270 -7.62 2.53 -17.04
C CYS A 270 -8.09 1.13 -17.42
N ARG A 271 -7.55 0.57 -18.51
CA ARG A 271 -7.86 -0.79 -18.98
C ARG A 271 -6.63 -1.40 -19.68
N GLY A 272 -6.61 -2.72 -19.82
CA GLY A 272 -5.68 -3.47 -20.65
C GLY A 272 -4.19 -3.10 -20.43
N GLU A 273 -3.53 -2.62 -21.49
CA GLU A 273 -2.09 -2.31 -21.48
C GLU A 273 -1.68 -1.24 -20.45
N GLU A 274 -2.59 -0.37 -20.04
CA GLU A 274 -2.27 0.60 -18.97
C GLU A 274 -2.05 -0.08 -17.62
N TYR A 275 -2.81 -1.14 -17.31
CA TYR A 275 -2.56 -1.93 -16.11
C TYR A 275 -1.21 -2.63 -16.19
N ASP A 276 -0.86 -3.20 -17.34
CA ASP A 276 0.45 -3.84 -17.55
C ASP A 276 1.59 -2.84 -17.31
N LEU A 277 1.50 -1.62 -17.84
CA LEU A 277 2.49 -0.57 -17.62
C LEU A 277 2.61 -0.19 -16.15
N LYS A 278 1.48 0.06 -15.47
CA LYS A 278 1.47 0.47 -14.06
C LYS A 278 2.07 -0.61 -13.16
N LEU A 279 1.67 -1.87 -13.34
CA LEU A 279 2.20 -2.98 -12.54
C LEU A 279 3.67 -3.28 -12.85
N LYS A 280 4.11 -3.09 -14.09
CA LYS A 280 5.53 -3.12 -14.45
C LYS A 280 6.34 -2.08 -13.69
N LEU A 281 5.86 -0.83 -13.57
CA LEU A 281 6.53 0.21 -12.80
C LEU A 281 6.63 -0.16 -11.31
N HIS A 282 5.59 -0.77 -10.73
CA HIS A 282 5.63 -1.27 -9.35
C HIS A 282 6.63 -2.42 -9.18
N ASN A 283 6.66 -3.36 -10.13
CA ASN A 283 7.63 -4.46 -10.14
C ASN A 283 9.07 -3.92 -10.23
N GLU A 284 9.33 -2.92 -11.09
CA GLU A 284 10.65 -2.30 -11.25
C GLU A 284 11.09 -1.47 -10.02
N MET A 285 10.15 -0.98 -9.19
CA MET A 285 10.44 -0.41 -7.87
C MET A 285 10.77 -1.49 -6.82
N HIS A 286 10.76 -2.76 -7.19
CA HIS A 286 10.91 -3.91 -6.30
C HIS A 286 9.80 -4.03 -5.25
N PHE A 287 8.64 -3.51 -5.54
CA PHE A 287 7.44 -3.75 -4.75
C PHE A 287 6.98 -5.19 -4.93
N ASN A 288 6.46 -5.76 -3.85
CA ASN A 288 5.86 -7.09 -3.84
C ASN A 288 4.40 -7.10 -3.35
N MET A 289 3.85 -5.94 -2.99
CA MET A 289 2.44 -5.81 -2.60
C MET A 289 1.86 -4.47 -3.01
N ILE A 290 0.59 -4.48 -3.39
CA ILE A 290 -0.30 -3.32 -3.48
C ILE A 290 -1.45 -3.54 -2.51
N ARG A 291 -1.79 -2.53 -1.72
CA ARG A 291 -3.07 -2.49 -1.05
C ARG A 291 -4.08 -1.78 -1.95
N ASN A 292 -5.10 -2.53 -2.38
CA ASN A 292 -6.26 -1.99 -3.06
C ASN A 292 -7.15 -1.30 -2.03
N TRP A 293 -6.82 -0.04 -1.74
CA TRP A 293 -7.46 0.75 -0.69
C TRP A 293 -8.96 0.88 -0.93
N ILE A 294 -9.74 0.55 0.10
CA ILE A 294 -11.21 0.42 0.08
C ILE A 294 -11.76 -0.33 -1.14
N GLY A 295 -11.00 -1.25 -1.72
CA GLY A 295 -11.44 -2.09 -2.83
C GLY A 295 -11.84 -1.34 -4.09
N SER A 296 -11.28 -0.14 -4.32
CA SER A 296 -11.70 0.75 -5.41
C SER A 296 -11.37 0.24 -6.81
N VAL A 297 -10.43 -0.69 -6.93
CA VAL A 297 -10.09 -1.34 -8.21
C VAL A 297 -10.75 -2.71 -8.27
N THR A 298 -11.47 -2.96 -9.34
CA THR A 298 -12.25 -4.20 -9.53
C THR A 298 -12.03 -4.83 -10.91
N ASP A 299 -11.25 -4.17 -11.77
CA ASP A 299 -10.98 -4.63 -13.13
C ASP A 299 -10.12 -5.90 -13.10
N ASP A 300 -10.52 -6.94 -13.82
CA ASP A 300 -9.81 -8.23 -13.87
C ASP A 300 -8.36 -8.05 -14.36
N GLU A 301 -8.12 -7.12 -15.30
CA GLU A 301 -6.78 -6.82 -15.84
C GLU A 301 -5.80 -6.30 -14.77
N PHE A 302 -6.29 -5.66 -13.69
CA PHE A 302 -5.45 -5.29 -12.56
C PHE A 302 -4.91 -6.52 -11.85
N TYR A 303 -5.77 -7.50 -11.56
CA TYR A 303 -5.38 -8.73 -10.88
C TYR A 303 -4.53 -9.64 -11.77
N GLU A 304 -4.86 -9.72 -13.06
CA GLU A 304 -4.04 -10.44 -14.06
C GLU A 304 -2.63 -9.87 -14.15
N ALA A 305 -2.48 -8.54 -14.16
CA ALA A 305 -1.19 -7.89 -14.15
C ALA A 305 -0.44 -8.10 -12.81
N CYS A 306 -1.15 -8.10 -11.67
CA CYS A 306 -0.57 -8.44 -10.37
C CYS A 306 -0.07 -9.90 -10.35
N ASP A 307 -0.85 -10.84 -10.88
CA ASP A 307 -0.45 -12.25 -11.02
C ASP A 307 0.82 -12.38 -11.86
N LYS A 308 0.87 -11.70 -13.01
CA LYS A 308 1.99 -11.73 -13.97
C LYS A 308 3.28 -11.18 -13.37
N TYR A 309 3.21 -10.08 -12.63
CA TYR A 309 4.37 -9.38 -12.10
C TYR A 309 4.77 -9.82 -10.67
N GLY A 310 4.03 -10.72 -10.05
CA GLY A 310 4.29 -11.17 -8.70
C GLY A 310 4.01 -10.09 -7.65
N ILE A 311 2.97 -9.30 -7.84
CA ILE A 311 2.55 -8.28 -6.89
C ILE A 311 1.38 -8.83 -6.08
N MET A 312 1.61 -9.10 -4.80
CA MET A 312 0.54 -9.48 -3.88
C MET A 312 -0.49 -8.36 -3.73
N VAL A 313 -1.74 -8.71 -3.50
CA VAL A 313 -2.82 -7.75 -3.25
C VAL A 313 -3.37 -7.93 -1.84
N TRP A 314 -3.34 -6.86 -1.07
CA TRP A 314 -4.14 -6.66 0.13
C TRP A 314 -5.43 -6.00 -0.32
N ASP A 315 -6.56 -6.70 -0.30
CA ASP A 315 -7.79 -6.27 -0.96
C ASP A 315 -8.87 -5.91 0.06
N ASP A 316 -9.18 -4.60 0.17
CA ASP A 316 -10.21 -4.13 1.08
C ASP A 316 -11.62 -4.38 0.51
N PHE A 317 -12.59 -4.58 1.39
CA PHE A 317 -14.00 -4.34 1.08
C PHE A 317 -14.31 -2.84 1.23
N TRP A 318 -15.36 -2.34 0.59
CA TRP A 318 -15.65 -0.92 0.32
C TRP A 318 -16.05 -0.09 1.55
N LEU A 319 -15.39 -0.27 2.69
CA LEU A 319 -15.65 0.44 3.94
C LEU A 319 -14.47 1.33 4.33
N ASN A 320 -14.76 2.45 5.00
CA ASN A 320 -13.75 3.42 5.40
C ASN A 320 -14.08 4.08 6.75
N SER A 321 -13.15 4.00 7.68
CA SER A 321 -13.07 4.80 8.91
C SER A 321 -14.32 4.74 9.81
N ASN A 322 -14.66 3.57 10.33
CA ASN A 322 -15.81 3.37 11.24
C ASN A 322 -17.16 3.77 10.64
N SER A 323 -17.32 3.40 9.45
CA SER A 323 -18.50 3.65 8.66
C SER A 323 -19.77 3.19 9.36
N ASN A 324 -20.84 3.89 9.10
CA ASN A 324 -22.16 3.32 9.30
C ASN A 324 -22.31 2.07 8.44
N LEU A 325 -23.20 1.17 8.83
CA LEU A 325 -23.61 0.10 7.94
C LEU A 325 -24.12 0.69 6.61
N PRO A 326 -23.84 0.03 5.48
CA PRO A 326 -24.48 0.37 4.20
C PRO A 326 -26.01 0.39 4.34
N ASP A 327 -26.70 1.25 3.58
CA ASP A 327 -28.16 1.33 3.62
C ASP A 327 -28.84 -0.01 3.32
N ASP A 328 -28.22 -0.80 2.43
CA ASP A 328 -28.59 -2.18 2.15
C ASP A 328 -27.41 -3.11 2.44
N VAL A 329 -27.34 -3.57 3.70
CA VAL A 329 -26.29 -4.48 4.18
C VAL A 329 -26.30 -5.80 3.42
N PHE A 330 -27.48 -6.26 2.99
CA PHE A 330 -27.64 -7.51 2.27
C PHE A 330 -27.05 -7.41 0.85
N ALA A 331 -27.39 -6.36 0.12
CA ALA A 331 -26.84 -6.09 -1.21
C ALA A 331 -25.31 -5.90 -1.14
N PHE A 332 -24.79 -5.22 -0.11
CA PHE A 332 -23.38 -5.06 0.13
C PHE A 332 -22.69 -6.44 0.31
N ASN A 333 -23.26 -7.29 1.17
CA ASN A 333 -22.71 -8.61 1.43
C ASN A 333 -22.73 -9.49 0.18
N MET A 334 -23.80 -9.45 -0.61
CA MET A 334 -23.87 -10.19 -1.88
C MET A 334 -22.80 -9.72 -2.87
N ASN A 335 -22.48 -8.42 -2.92
CA ASN A 335 -21.37 -7.93 -3.70
C ASN A 335 -20.01 -8.42 -3.20
N ALA A 336 -19.83 -8.52 -1.87
CA ALA A 336 -18.61 -9.06 -1.28
C ALA A 336 -18.43 -10.54 -1.65
N VAL A 337 -19.49 -11.34 -1.60
CA VAL A 337 -19.49 -12.73 -2.05
C VAL A 337 -19.11 -12.85 -3.53
N GLU A 338 -19.71 -12.01 -4.40
CA GLU A 338 -19.37 -11.99 -5.82
C GLU A 338 -17.92 -11.57 -6.07
N LYS A 339 -17.42 -10.57 -5.35
CA LYS A 339 -16.00 -10.16 -5.40
C LYS A 339 -15.07 -11.35 -5.08
N ILE A 340 -15.34 -12.06 -3.99
CA ILE A 340 -14.54 -13.23 -3.60
C ILE A 340 -14.58 -14.30 -4.69
N LYS A 341 -15.77 -14.64 -5.20
CA LYS A 341 -15.93 -15.68 -6.23
C LYS A 341 -15.24 -15.34 -7.56
N ARG A 342 -15.34 -14.07 -7.99
CA ARG A 342 -14.66 -13.61 -9.21
C ARG A 342 -13.15 -13.68 -9.08
N LEU A 343 -12.61 -13.30 -7.92
CA LEU A 343 -11.18 -13.03 -7.77
C LEU A 343 -10.38 -14.19 -7.13
N ARG A 344 -11.02 -15.18 -6.54
CA ARG A 344 -10.36 -16.25 -5.77
C ARG A 344 -9.38 -17.12 -6.54
N ASN A 345 -9.45 -17.19 -7.88
CA ASN A 345 -8.48 -17.89 -8.70
C ASN A 345 -7.16 -17.11 -8.88
N HIS A 346 -7.16 -15.77 -8.68
CA HIS A 346 -5.95 -14.98 -8.78
C HIS A 346 -4.93 -15.38 -7.72
N ALA A 347 -3.71 -15.61 -8.15
CA ALA A 347 -2.62 -15.99 -7.27
C ALA A 347 -2.19 -14.84 -6.35
N CYS A 348 -2.32 -13.60 -6.81
CA CYS A 348 -1.83 -12.41 -6.16
C CYS A 348 -2.59 -12.02 -4.88
N ILE A 349 -3.87 -12.35 -4.73
CA ILE A 349 -4.63 -11.97 -3.53
C ILE A 349 -4.06 -12.67 -2.31
N ALA A 350 -3.59 -11.89 -1.33
CA ALA A 350 -2.95 -12.39 -0.12
C ALA A 350 -3.80 -12.20 1.14
N VAL A 351 -4.54 -11.09 1.23
CA VAL A 351 -5.34 -10.72 2.40
C VAL A 351 -6.63 -10.06 1.93
N TRP A 352 -7.74 -10.45 2.57
CA TRP A 352 -9.03 -9.76 2.47
C TRP A 352 -9.17 -8.83 3.69
N CYS A 353 -9.49 -7.55 3.48
CA CYS A 353 -9.60 -6.58 4.58
C CYS A 353 -11.03 -6.03 4.70
N GLY A 354 -11.54 -5.99 5.92
CA GLY A 354 -12.92 -5.59 6.20
C GLY A 354 -13.16 -4.10 6.03
N ASP A 355 -12.34 -3.26 6.68
CA ASP A 355 -12.54 -1.81 6.73
C ASP A 355 -11.20 -1.07 6.76
N ASN A 356 -11.14 0.07 6.09
CA ASN A 356 -10.03 0.99 6.23
C ASN A 356 -10.12 1.75 7.57
N GLU A 357 -9.05 1.66 8.38
CA GLU A 357 -8.91 2.39 9.65
C GLU A 357 -10.11 2.26 10.61
N GLY A 358 -10.80 1.14 10.55
CA GLY A 358 -11.97 0.85 11.39
C GLY A 358 -12.29 -0.63 11.41
N TYR A 359 -13.42 -0.96 11.98
CA TYR A 359 -13.99 -2.30 11.95
C TYR A 359 -15.38 -2.25 11.33
N PRO A 360 -15.72 -3.15 10.40
CA PRO A 360 -17.08 -3.26 9.93
C PRO A 360 -18.05 -3.45 11.10
N LEU A 361 -19.14 -2.69 11.13
CA LEU A 361 -20.14 -2.86 12.18
C LEU A 361 -20.83 -4.23 12.07
N GLN A 362 -21.26 -4.77 13.21
CA GLN A 362 -22.05 -6.01 13.20
C GLN A 362 -23.42 -5.77 12.59
N PRO A 363 -23.99 -6.72 11.82
CA PRO A 363 -23.48 -8.09 11.60
C PRO A 363 -22.47 -8.23 10.48
N LEU A 364 -22.13 -7.14 9.73
CA LEU A 364 -21.37 -7.20 8.50
C LEU A 364 -19.95 -7.76 8.71
N ASN A 365 -19.27 -7.39 9.80
CA ASN A 365 -17.93 -7.94 10.08
C ASN A 365 -17.92 -9.47 10.15
N LYS A 366 -18.89 -10.03 10.87
CA LYS A 366 -19.03 -11.47 10.98
C LYS A 366 -19.38 -12.12 9.63
N TRP A 367 -20.25 -11.48 8.84
CA TRP A 367 -20.62 -12.00 7.52
C TRP A 367 -19.42 -12.02 6.56
N LEU A 368 -18.63 -10.94 6.49
CA LEU A 368 -17.43 -10.89 5.65
C LEU A 368 -16.39 -11.96 6.04
N GLU A 369 -16.18 -12.18 7.34
CA GLU A 369 -15.32 -13.26 7.81
C GLU A 369 -15.84 -14.65 7.41
N GLU A 370 -17.14 -14.89 7.56
CA GLU A 370 -17.80 -16.14 7.17
C GLU A 370 -17.78 -16.33 5.65
N ASP A 371 -17.93 -15.27 4.87
CA ASP A 371 -17.88 -15.31 3.40
C ASP A 371 -16.49 -15.64 2.88
N VAL A 372 -15.44 -15.02 3.42
CA VAL A 372 -14.07 -15.39 3.09
C VAL A 372 -13.81 -16.87 3.42
N ARG A 373 -14.23 -17.33 4.60
CA ARG A 373 -14.08 -18.74 4.98
C ARG A 373 -14.86 -19.67 4.05
N THR A 374 -16.04 -19.28 3.59
CA THR A 374 -16.94 -20.11 2.80
C THR A 374 -16.54 -20.14 1.34
N TYR A 375 -16.31 -18.97 0.74
CA TYR A 375 -16.14 -18.81 -0.70
C TYR A 375 -14.68 -18.72 -1.15
N ASP A 376 -13.73 -18.47 -0.21
CA ASP A 376 -12.29 -18.57 -0.43
C ASP A 376 -11.65 -19.74 0.37
N GLY A 377 -12.46 -20.56 1.04
CA GLY A 377 -12.04 -21.75 1.77
C GLY A 377 -11.12 -21.48 2.96
N GLY A 378 -10.95 -20.22 3.37
CA GLY A 378 -9.99 -19.82 4.39
C GLY A 378 -8.53 -19.97 3.91
N ASP A 379 -8.29 -20.01 2.61
CA ASP A 379 -6.93 -20.08 2.04
C ASP A 379 -6.16 -18.77 2.18
N ARG A 380 -6.89 -17.66 2.40
CA ARG A 380 -6.34 -16.32 2.69
C ARG A 380 -6.90 -15.78 3.99
N ALA A 381 -6.12 -14.96 4.68
CA ALA A 381 -6.55 -14.31 5.91
C ALA A 381 -7.66 -13.28 5.63
N TYR A 382 -8.66 -13.24 6.51
CA TYR A 382 -9.53 -12.08 6.68
C TYR A 382 -8.97 -11.23 7.82
N HIS A 383 -8.68 -9.96 7.54
CA HIS A 383 -8.26 -8.97 8.51
C HIS A 383 -9.34 -7.90 8.64
N ALA A 384 -9.93 -7.75 9.83
CA ALA A 384 -11.12 -6.92 9.98
C ALA A 384 -10.87 -5.43 9.70
N ASN A 385 -9.64 -4.95 9.94
CA ASN A 385 -9.25 -3.55 9.77
C ASN A 385 -7.83 -3.41 9.21
N SER A 386 -7.43 -2.18 8.86
CA SER A 386 -6.14 -1.91 8.24
C SER A 386 -5.11 -1.24 9.14
N HIS A 387 -5.37 -1.04 10.44
CA HIS A 387 -4.45 -0.29 11.30
C HIS A 387 -4.10 -0.96 12.64
N SER A 388 -4.82 -1.99 13.06
CA SER A 388 -4.61 -2.67 14.35
C SER A 388 -4.51 -4.19 14.18
N ASP A 389 -4.55 -4.95 15.29
CA ASP A 389 -4.51 -6.42 15.31
C ASP A 389 -3.28 -7.02 14.63
N GLY A 390 -2.11 -6.55 15.06
CA GLY A 390 -0.81 -6.95 14.51
C GLY A 390 -0.22 -5.97 13.52
N LEU A 391 -0.96 -4.89 13.20
CA LEU A 391 -0.50 -3.78 12.37
C LEU A 391 -0.01 -2.62 13.22
N SER A 392 0.96 -1.86 12.73
CA SER A 392 1.55 -0.72 13.44
C SER A 392 0.86 0.61 13.14
N GLY A 393 -0.36 0.58 12.63
CA GLY A 393 -1.20 1.74 12.40
C GLY A 393 -1.09 2.34 11.00
N SER A 394 -1.80 3.45 10.77
CA SER A 394 -1.77 4.27 9.56
C SER A 394 -1.05 5.59 9.80
N GLY A 395 -0.40 6.14 8.77
CA GLY A 395 0.38 7.37 8.86
C GLY A 395 1.76 7.21 9.52
N PRO A 396 2.46 8.32 9.76
CA PRO A 396 2.08 9.68 9.37
C PRO A 396 2.16 9.91 7.86
N TRP A 397 1.47 10.95 7.39
CA TRP A 397 1.42 11.33 5.98
C TRP A 397 2.14 12.66 5.70
N THR A 398 3.01 13.07 6.58
CA THR A 398 3.75 14.34 6.51
C THR A 398 5.22 14.13 6.23
N ASN A 399 5.82 15.09 5.52
CA ASN A 399 7.25 15.11 5.28
C ASN A 399 8.05 15.16 6.58
N SER A 400 9.02 14.27 6.73
CA SER A 400 9.93 14.20 7.87
C SER A 400 11.38 14.15 7.40
N HIS A 401 12.32 14.63 8.23
CA HIS A 401 13.73 14.50 7.93
C HIS A 401 14.13 13.01 7.82
N PRO A 402 15.00 12.59 6.89
CA PRO A 402 15.43 11.20 6.70
C PRO A 402 15.84 10.48 8.00
N ASN A 403 16.57 11.15 8.87
CA ASN A 403 16.99 10.64 10.17
C ASN A 403 15.81 10.12 11.03
N TRP A 404 14.66 10.79 10.98
CA TRP A 404 13.50 10.46 11.81
C TRP A 404 13.03 9.01 11.64
N TYR A 405 13.11 8.46 10.42
CA TYR A 405 12.68 7.08 10.13
C TYR A 405 13.59 6.00 10.74
N PHE A 406 14.82 6.37 11.16
CA PHE A 406 15.77 5.47 11.79
C PHE A 406 15.84 5.62 13.31
N THR A 407 15.62 6.85 13.83
CA THR A 407 15.82 7.17 15.25
C THR A 407 14.57 6.96 16.09
N LYS A 408 13.42 7.00 15.48
CA LYS A 408 12.13 6.88 16.17
C LYS A 408 11.13 6.10 15.31
N ALA A 409 10.49 5.11 15.93
CA ALA A 409 9.38 4.43 15.29
C ALA A 409 8.28 5.44 14.92
N PRO A 410 7.86 5.48 13.65
CA PRO A 410 6.81 6.39 13.23
C PRO A 410 5.51 6.14 13.99
N TYR A 411 4.89 7.22 14.53
CA TYR A 411 3.56 7.09 15.12
C TYR A 411 2.57 6.58 14.08
N GLY A 412 1.79 5.56 14.44
CA GLY A 412 0.71 5.01 13.62
C GLY A 412 -0.65 5.22 14.27
N TYR A 413 -1.58 5.88 13.56
CA TYR A 413 -2.95 6.02 14.01
C TYR A 413 -3.61 4.65 14.14
N GLY A 414 -4.33 4.43 15.25
CA GLY A 414 -5.10 3.20 15.51
C GLY A 414 -4.28 1.97 15.89
N ALA A 415 -2.95 2.06 15.95
CA ALA A 415 -2.12 0.93 16.38
C ALA A 415 -2.46 0.47 17.79
N ASN A 416 -2.56 -0.85 17.98
CA ASN A 416 -2.75 -1.48 19.29
C ASN A 416 -1.60 -2.43 19.67
N ILE A 417 -0.47 -2.31 19.01
CA ILE A 417 0.76 -3.03 19.31
C ILE A 417 1.83 -2.10 19.89
N THR A 418 2.72 -2.66 20.69
CA THR A 418 3.82 -1.90 21.32
C THR A 418 5.09 -1.83 20.47
N LYS A 419 5.16 -2.55 19.36
CA LYS A 419 6.28 -2.57 18.42
C LYS A 419 6.17 -1.41 17.44
N GLY A 420 7.21 -0.59 17.34
CA GLY A 420 7.13 0.69 16.70
C GLY A 420 7.06 0.67 15.18
N TRP A 421 7.96 -0.08 14.50
CA TRP A 421 7.95 -0.16 13.03
C TRP A 421 6.85 -1.10 12.54
N GLY A 422 6.83 -2.36 12.95
CA GLY A 422 5.76 -3.33 12.71
C GLY A 422 5.46 -3.60 11.24
N PHE A 423 4.18 -3.87 10.93
CA PHE A 423 3.62 -3.87 9.58
C PHE A 423 2.79 -2.58 9.41
N ARG A 424 3.29 -1.66 8.60
CA ARG A 424 2.68 -0.36 8.38
C ARG A 424 1.90 -0.34 7.06
N THR A 425 0.58 -0.26 7.15
CA THR A 425 -0.31 -0.28 5.98
C THR A 425 -0.40 1.05 5.25
N GLU A 426 -0.10 2.14 5.92
CA GLU A 426 -0.02 3.47 5.32
C GLU A 426 1.07 4.29 5.99
N ILE A 427 1.93 4.90 5.20
CA ILE A 427 2.88 5.93 5.61
C ILE A 427 3.30 6.71 4.38
N GLY A 428 3.40 8.02 4.46
CA GLY A 428 3.74 8.79 3.26
C GLY A 428 4.13 10.23 3.52
N THR A 429 4.46 10.88 2.43
CA THR A 429 4.76 12.30 2.37
C THR A 429 4.26 12.86 1.04
N ALA A 430 4.00 14.17 1.00
CA ALA A 430 3.73 14.81 -0.29
C ALA A 430 4.87 14.54 -1.27
N VAL A 431 4.52 14.29 -2.52
CA VAL A 431 5.47 14.06 -3.62
C VAL A 431 5.09 14.96 -4.78
N PHE A 432 5.78 16.09 -4.90
CA PHE A 432 5.53 17.04 -5.99
C PHE A 432 5.99 16.47 -7.33
N THR A 433 5.22 16.75 -8.39
CA THR A 433 5.50 16.22 -9.73
C THR A 433 6.72 16.88 -10.40
N THR A 434 7.13 16.39 -11.57
CA THR A 434 8.15 17.00 -12.41
C THR A 434 7.61 18.24 -13.11
N PHE A 435 8.50 19.12 -13.60
CA PHE A 435 8.06 20.30 -14.35
C PHE A 435 7.39 19.94 -15.68
N ASP A 436 7.87 18.89 -16.34
CA ASP A 436 7.30 18.45 -17.61
C ASP A 436 5.86 17.95 -17.48
N SER A 437 5.53 17.27 -16.40
CA SER A 437 4.17 16.90 -16.09
C SER A 437 3.32 18.05 -15.56
N PHE A 438 3.89 18.90 -14.71
CA PHE A 438 3.21 20.08 -14.16
C PHE A 438 2.63 20.97 -15.28
N LYS A 439 3.38 21.20 -16.35
CA LYS A 439 2.96 21.99 -17.52
C LYS A 439 1.74 21.41 -18.25
N LYS A 440 1.48 20.09 -18.15
CA LYS A 440 0.41 19.43 -18.90
C LYS A 440 -0.97 19.76 -18.36
N PHE A 441 -1.08 20.09 -17.08
CA PHE A 441 -2.38 20.32 -16.43
C PHE A 441 -2.52 21.69 -15.76
N MET A 442 -1.42 22.38 -15.46
CA MET A 442 -1.44 23.67 -14.79
C MET A 442 -1.37 24.80 -15.83
N PRO A 443 -2.32 25.74 -15.89
CA PRO A 443 -2.26 26.91 -16.76
C PRO A 443 -1.03 27.77 -16.43
N GLU A 444 -0.33 28.31 -17.46
CA GLU A 444 0.92 29.07 -17.29
C GLU A 444 0.79 30.25 -16.33
N LYS A 445 -0.34 30.96 -16.34
CA LYS A 445 -0.63 32.08 -15.42
C LYS A 445 -0.67 31.66 -13.93
N ASP A 446 -0.88 30.36 -13.65
CA ASP A 446 -0.99 29.80 -12.30
C ASP A 446 0.26 29.01 -11.89
N TRP A 447 1.34 29.05 -12.67
CA TRP A 447 2.56 28.29 -12.38
C TRP A 447 3.27 28.77 -11.11
N TRP A 448 3.38 30.07 -10.91
CA TRP A 448 4.14 30.63 -9.80
C TRP A 448 3.68 32.07 -9.45
N PRO A 449 3.64 32.47 -8.15
CA PRO A 449 3.83 31.63 -6.97
C PRO A 449 2.65 30.67 -6.73
N ARG A 450 2.78 29.78 -5.74
CA ARG A 450 1.68 28.89 -5.30
C ARG A 450 0.38 29.67 -5.07
N ASN A 451 -0.74 29.15 -5.56
CA ASN A 451 -2.04 29.82 -5.53
C ASN A 451 -3.20 28.82 -5.43
N GLU A 452 -4.45 29.27 -5.51
CA GLU A 452 -5.65 28.44 -5.40
C GLU A 452 -5.75 27.33 -6.49
N MET A 453 -5.11 27.50 -7.66
CA MET A 453 -5.10 26.46 -8.67
C MET A 453 -4.28 25.24 -8.23
N TRP A 454 -3.20 25.46 -7.47
CA TRP A 454 -2.45 24.36 -6.87
C TRP A 454 -3.28 23.59 -5.86
N ASP A 455 -4.15 24.28 -5.09
CA ASP A 455 -5.07 23.61 -4.15
C ASP A 455 -6.12 22.75 -4.86
N LYS A 456 -6.56 23.12 -6.07
CA LYS A 456 -7.43 22.27 -6.89
C LYS A 456 -6.75 20.97 -7.36
N HIS A 457 -5.43 20.93 -7.32
CA HIS A 457 -4.60 19.75 -7.54
C HIS A 457 -3.98 19.24 -6.23
N PHE A 458 -4.65 19.54 -5.11
CA PHE A 458 -4.33 19.02 -3.77
C PHE A 458 -2.97 19.46 -3.21
N PHE A 459 -2.56 20.73 -3.48
CA PHE A 459 -1.37 21.32 -2.88
C PHE A 459 -1.69 22.64 -2.16
N GLY A 460 -2.60 22.55 -1.20
CA GLY A 460 -3.10 23.64 -0.35
C GLY A 460 -3.95 23.05 0.79
N ASN A 461 -5.00 23.76 1.16
CA ASN A 461 -5.88 23.37 2.29
C ASN A 461 -6.63 22.05 2.04
N SER A 462 -6.92 21.72 0.79
CA SER A 462 -7.61 20.47 0.42
C SER A 462 -6.77 19.21 0.70
N ALA A 463 -5.46 19.35 0.85
CA ALA A 463 -4.52 18.26 1.10
C ALA A 463 -3.96 18.31 2.54
N GLY A 464 -4.82 18.53 3.54
CA GLY A 464 -4.42 18.74 4.94
C GLY A 464 -3.44 17.70 5.48
N ASN A 465 -3.70 16.42 5.25
CA ASN A 465 -2.84 15.33 5.71
C ASN A 465 -1.45 15.30 5.03
N ALA A 466 -1.35 15.73 3.78
CA ALA A 466 -0.08 15.83 3.05
C ALA A 466 0.83 16.94 3.57
N SER A 467 0.30 17.86 4.37
CA SER A 467 1.02 19.01 4.91
C SER A 467 1.84 19.79 3.85
N PRO A 468 1.20 20.31 2.77
CA PRO A 468 1.92 20.95 1.66
C PRO A 468 2.81 22.11 2.09
N ASP A 469 2.42 22.86 3.13
CA ASP A 469 3.21 23.98 3.69
C ASP A 469 4.53 23.49 4.29
N LYS A 470 4.48 22.41 5.05
CA LYS A 470 5.69 21.79 5.61
C LYS A 470 6.59 21.25 4.52
N TYR A 471 6.02 20.56 3.53
CA TYR A 471 6.78 20.08 2.38
C TYR A 471 7.46 21.23 1.61
N PHE A 472 6.71 22.27 1.29
CA PHE A 472 7.21 23.45 0.59
C PHE A 472 8.37 24.11 1.36
N SER A 473 8.17 24.30 2.67
CA SER A 473 9.20 24.88 3.55
C SER A 473 10.45 23.98 3.62
N THR A 474 10.29 22.66 3.64
CA THR A 474 11.42 21.72 3.64
C THR A 474 12.24 21.83 2.35
N VAL A 475 11.56 21.93 1.20
CA VAL A 475 12.25 22.13 -0.09
C VAL A 475 13.09 23.40 -0.07
N GLU A 476 12.54 24.51 0.42
CA GLU A 476 13.26 25.78 0.49
C GLU A 476 14.36 25.80 1.57
N PHE A 477 14.13 25.17 2.70
CA PHE A 477 15.11 25.06 3.78
C PHE A 477 16.34 24.25 3.34
N ASN A 478 16.13 23.05 2.74
CA ASN A 478 17.24 22.19 2.34
C ASN A 478 18.00 22.70 1.12
N TYR A 479 17.31 23.34 0.16
CA TYR A 479 17.89 23.67 -1.15
C TYR A 479 17.80 25.13 -1.52
N GLY A 480 17.39 25.99 -0.57
CA GLY A 480 17.24 27.44 -0.75
C GLY A 480 15.98 27.83 -1.51
N LYS A 481 15.57 29.10 -1.38
CA LYS A 481 14.36 29.64 -2.03
C LYS A 481 14.32 29.32 -3.51
N ALA A 482 13.16 28.89 -3.97
CA ALA A 482 12.95 28.59 -5.38
C ALA A 482 12.83 29.89 -6.20
N LYS A 483 13.49 29.90 -7.37
CA LYS A 483 13.48 31.04 -8.31
C LYS A 483 12.28 31.03 -9.27
N GLY A 484 11.41 30.04 -9.16
CA GLY A 484 10.23 29.81 -9.99
C GLY A 484 9.87 28.33 -9.96
N ILE A 485 8.82 27.97 -10.70
CA ILE A 485 8.27 26.61 -10.68
C ILE A 485 9.27 25.55 -11.14
N GLU A 486 10.03 25.77 -12.20
CA GLU A 486 11.00 24.79 -12.70
C GLU A 486 12.10 24.49 -11.66
N ASP A 487 12.62 25.53 -11.00
CA ASP A 487 13.60 25.40 -9.93
C ASP A 487 12.99 24.69 -8.71
N PHE A 488 11.73 25.01 -8.36
CA PHE A 488 11.00 24.31 -7.30
C PHE A 488 10.83 22.83 -7.62
N CYS A 489 10.37 22.49 -8.83
CA CYS A 489 10.22 21.08 -9.24
C CYS A 489 11.54 20.30 -9.10
N ARG A 490 12.68 20.87 -9.54
CA ARG A 490 13.99 20.21 -9.43
C ARG A 490 14.41 19.97 -7.98
N LYS A 491 14.23 20.96 -7.11
CA LYS A 491 14.51 20.85 -5.67
C LYS A 491 13.58 19.86 -4.97
N ALA A 492 12.32 19.87 -5.36
CA ALA A 492 11.32 18.92 -4.85
C ALA A 492 11.70 17.46 -5.17
N GLN A 493 12.29 17.19 -6.36
CA GLN A 493 12.73 15.82 -6.67
C GLN A 493 13.83 15.34 -5.72
N LEU A 494 14.72 16.22 -5.24
CA LEU A 494 15.75 15.83 -4.26
C LEU A 494 15.10 15.44 -2.92
N VAL A 495 14.17 16.23 -2.42
CA VAL A 495 13.39 15.89 -1.21
C VAL A 495 12.64 14.58 -1.40
N ASN A 496 12.01 14.39 -2.56
CA ASN A 496 11.29 13.14 -2.89
C ASN A 496 12.20 11.92 -2.82
N VAL A 497 13.43 11.99 -3.38
CA VAL A 497 14.42 10.89 -3.31
C VAL A 497 14.77 10.58 -1.86
N GLU A 498 15.21 11.59 -1.12
CA GLU A 498 15.80 11.43 0.22
C GLU A 498 14.78 10.86 1.21
N VAL A 499 13.60 11.47 1.26
CA VAL A 499 12.59 11.11 2.25
C VAL A 499 11.99 9.74 1.96
N ASN A 500 11.62 9.46 0.71
CA ASN A 500 11.01 8.17 0.36
C ASN A 500 12.03 7.02 0.47
N LYS A 501 13.30 7.25 0.11
CA LYS A 501 14.37 6.28 0.33
C LYS A 501 14.54 5.94 1.81
N ALA A 502 14.68 6.96 2.65
CA ALA A 502 14.87 6.79 4.09
C ALA A 502 13.68 6.13 4.78
N MET A 503 12.46 6.39 4.31
CA MET A 503 11.25 5.77 4.84
C MET A 503 11.31 4.24 4.72
N TYR A 504 11.68 3.69 3.56
CA TYR A 504 11.84 2.25 3.38
C TYR A 504 13.08 1.70 4.07
N GLU A 505 14.22 2.38 4.00
CA GLU A 505 15.45 1.95 4.67
C GLU A 505 15.30 1.89 6.19
N GLY A 506 14.59 2.86 6.78
CA GLY A 506 14.31 2.88 8.22
C GLY A 506 13.53 1.65 8.67
N PHE A 507 12.48 1.26 7.94
CA PHE A 507 11.73 0.03 8.22
C PHE A 507 12.56 -1.23 7.97
N GLN A 508 13.33 -1.28 6.88
CA GLN A 508 14.21 -2.41 6.57
C GLN A 508 15.37 -2.56 7.57
N HIS A 509 15.76 -1.46 8.24
CA HIS A 509 16.77 -1.50 9.31
C HIS A 509 16.34 -2.41 10.46
N HIS A 510 15.01 -2.55 10.65
CA HIS A 510 14.34 -3.34 11.68
C HIS A 510 13.75 -4.66 11.15
N ILE A 511 14.18 -5.12 9.97
CA ILE A 511 13.66 -6.35 9.33
C ILE A 511 13.72 -7.54 10.29
N TRP A 512 12.56 -8.15 10.54
CA TRP A 512 12.32 -9.29 11.43
C TRP A 512 12.70 -9.07 12.92
N GLU A 513 13.19 -7.90 13.29
CA GLU A 513 13.35 -7.53 14.70
C GLU A 513 12.01 -7.04 15.26
N ASP A 514 11.47 -5.98 14.67
CA ASP A 514 10.13 -5.47 14.98
C ASP A 514 9.44 -4.85 13.75
N ALA A 515 9.92 -5.13 12.54
CA ALA A 515 9.30 -4.74 11.27
C ALA A 515 9.10 -5.94 10.34
N SER A 516 7.92 -6.06 9.73
CA SER A 516 7.58 -7.09 8.74
C SER A 516 7.08 -6.50 7.41
N GLY A 517 6.80 -5.20 7.34
CA GLY A 517 6.38 -4.59 6.09
C GLY A 517 6.01 -3.12 6.16
N ILE A 518 6.01 -2.50 4.97
CA ILE A 518 5.69 -1.09 4.76
C ILE A 518 4.95 -0.89 3.43
N LEU A 519 3.86 -0.14 3.47
CA LEU A 519 3.08 0.28 2.29
C LEU A 519 3.01 1.82 2.27
N THR A 520 3.56 2.43 1.22
CA THR A 520 3.51 3.90 1.08
C THR A 520 2.10 4.37 0.72
N TRP A 521 1.72 5.53 1.23
CA TRP A 521 0.56 6.29 0.82
C TRP A 521 0.97 7.44 -0.11
N MET A 522 0.78 7.39 -1.47
CA MET A 522 0.30 6.28 -2.29
C MET A 522 1.33 5.91 -3.35
N GLY A 523 1.15 4.73 -3.97
CA GLY A 523 2.02 4.25 -5.05
C GLY A 523 1.82 5.02 -6.35
N GLN A 524 0.57 5.38 -6.71
CA GLN A 524 0.26 6.08 -7.95
C GLN A 524 -0.93 7.03 -7.77
N SER A 525 -1.04 8.02 -8.66
CA SER A 525 -2.12 9.00 -8.67
C SER A 525 -3.20 8.64 -9.69
N ALA A 526 -4.46 8.69 -9.28
CA ALA A 526 -5.61 8.50 -10.18
C ALA A 526 -6.02 9.77 -10.95
N TYR A 527 -5.49 10.92 -10.56
CA TYR A 527 -5.79 12.25 -11.08
C TYR A 527 -4.51 13.09 -11.12
N PRO A 528 -4.37 14.10 -12.00
CA PRO A 528 -3.23 15.00 -11.99
C PRO A 528 -3.12 15.77 -10.66
N SER A 529 -2.64 15.12 -9.61
CA SER A 529 -2.45 15.67 -8.26
C SER A 529 -1.00 15.99 -7.97
N LEU A 530 -0.76 16.80 -6.92
CA LEU A 530 0.56 17.27 -6.54
C LEU A 530 1.04 16.61 -5.22
N VAL A 531 0.41 15.51 -4.79
CA VAL A 531 0.70 14.94 -3.45
C VAL A 531 1.12 13.47 -3.46
N TRP A 532 0.23 12.53 -3.65
CA TRP A 532 0.42 11.10 -3.33
C TRP A 532 0.80 10.28 -4.56
N GLN A 533 2.08 10.11 -4.85
CA GLN A 533 2.52 9.43 -6.07
C GLN A 533 4.00 9.06 -6.04
N THR A 534 4.35 7.92 -6.63
CA THR A 534 5.75 7.58 -6.93
C THR A 534 6.10 7.94 -8.37
N TYR A 535 5.18 7.68 -9.27
CA TYR A 535 5.10 8.25 -10.62
C TYR A 535 3.76 8.98 -10.76
N ASP A 536 3.72 10.00 -11.59
CA ASP A 536 2.54 10.84 -11.69
C ASP A 536 1.49 10.31 -12.68
N TYR A 537 0.37 11.02 -12.78
CA TYR A 537 -0.75 10.65 -13.64
C TYR A 537 -0.34 10.47 -15.12
N TYR A 538 0.72 11.12 -15.57
CA TYR A 538 1.25 11.04 -16.93
C TYR A 538 2.39 10.03 -17.08
N TYR A 539 2.61 9.17 -16.09
CA TYR A 539 3.67 8.15 -16.03
C TYR A 539 5.09 8.72 -15.96
N ASP A 540 5.25 10.01 -15.59
CA ASP A 540 6.57 10.57 -15.35
C ASP A 540 7.07 10.15 -13.96
N LEU A 541 8.33 9.68 -13.92
CA LEU A 541 8.92 9.09 -12.72
C LEU A 541 9.47 10.18 -11.81
N THR A 542 8.89 10.32 -10.61
CA THR A 542 9.36 11.31 -9.64
C THR A 542 10.62 10.84 -8.89
N GLY A 543 11.22 11.73 -8.11
CA GLY A 543 12.30 11.36 -7.20
C GLY A 543 11.90 10.27 -6.19
N ALA A 544 10.62 10.20 -5.80
CA ALA A 544 10.12 9.14 -4.92
C ALA A 544 10.26 7.75 -5.54
N TYR A 545 9.91 7.61 -6.82
CA TYR A 545 10.11 6.35 -7.56
C TYR A 545 11.56 5.86 -7.46
N TRP A 546 12.51 6.75 -7.74
CA TRP A 546 13.93 6.39 -7.75
C TRP A 546 14.49 6.11 -6.35
N GLY A 547 14.04 6.89 -5.35
CA GLY A 547 14.40 6.66 -3.95
C GLY A 547 13.93 5.31 -3.44
N ILE A 548 12.65 4.99 -3.67
CA ILE A 548 12.03 3.72 -3.28
C ILE A 548 12.67 2.54 -4.03
N ARG A 549 12.83 2.66 -5.35
CA ARG A 549 13.47 1.63 -6.16
C ARG A 549 14.85 1.28 -5.62
N LYS A 550 15.62 2.30 -5.22
CA LYS A 550 16.95 2.09 -4.63
C LYS A 550 16.87 1.41 -3.26
N ALA A 551 16.00 1.88 -2.37
CA ALA A 551 15.84 1.29 -1.03
C ALA A 551 15.31 -0.15 -1.07
N CYS A 552 14.47 -0.47 -2.04
CA CYS A 552 13.79 -1.76 -2.14
C CYS A 552 14.54 -2.83 -2.95
N GLU A 553 15.75 -2.56 -3.43
CA GLU A 553 16.58 -3.58 -4.12
C GLU A 553 16.59 -4.89 -3.33
N PRO A 554 16.48 -6.06 -4.00
CA PRO A 554 16.42 -7.36 -3.30
C PRO A 554 17.64 -7.65 -2.42
N VAL A 555 18.80 -7.15 -2.82
CA VAL A 555 20.03 -7.12 -2.02
C VAL A 555 20.51 -5.67 -1.98
N HIS A 556 20.34 -5.03 -0.84
CA HIS A 556 20.54 -3.59 -0.67
C HIS A 556 21.53 -3.29 0.45
N ILE A 557 22.46 -2.37 0.21
CA ILE A 557 23.33 -1.82 1.25
C ILE A 557 22.79 -0.47 1.71
N GLN A 558 22.67 -0.30 3.01
CA GLN A 558 22.17 0.94 3.60
C GLN A 558 23.01 1.40 4.79
N TRP A 559 23.02 2.70 5.00
CA TRP A 559 23.60 3.37 6.16
C TRP A 559 22.48 3.90 7.06
N SER A 560 22.60 3.67 8.35
CA SER A 560 21.66 4.14 9.37
C SER A 560 22.02 5.53 9.87
N TYR A 561 21.07 6.46 9.79
CA TYR A 561 21.17 7.78 10.41
C TYR A 561 21.17 7.72 11.95
N ALA A 562 20.67 6.64 12.56
CA ALA A 562 20.55 6.55 14.02
C ALA A 562 21.90 6.33 14.70
N ASP A 563 22.73 5.45 14.14
CA ASP A 563 23.93 4.95 14.80
C ASP A 563 25.16 4.84 13.88
N ASN A 564 25.06 5.33 12.65
CA ASN A 564 26.10 5.20 11.62
C ASN A 564 26.47 3.76 11.25
N SER A 565 25.64 2.77 11.58
CA SER A 565 25.85 1.41 11.13
C SER A 565 25.59 1.26 9.63
N VAL A 566 26.29 0.35 9.01
CA VAL A 566 26.08 -0.10 7.63
C VAL A 566 25.64 -1.55 7.66
N LYS A 567 24.54 -1.85 7.02
CA LYS A 567 23.97 -3.19 6.90
C LYS A 567 23.71 -3.54 5.43
N VAL A 568 23.79 -4.81 5.09
CA VAL A 568 23.22 -5.38 3.86
C VAL A 568 21.88 -5.99 4.21
N ILE A 569 20.85 -5.59 3.51
CA ILE A 569 19.50 -6.15 3.59
C ILE A 569 19.34 -7.12 2.41
N ASN A 570 19.15 -8.39 2.69
CA ASN A 570 18.89 -9.40 1.66
C ASN A 570 17.45 -9.93 1.85
N THR A 571 16.52 -9.50 1.01
CA THR A 571 15.13 -9.97 1.04
C THR A 571 14.89 -11.17 0.11
N THR A 572 15.94 -11.76 -0.48
CA THR A 572 15.81 -12.97 -1.30
C THR A 572 15.88 -14.24 -0.44
N LEU A 573 15.35 -15.34 -0.97
CA LEU A 573 15.41 -16.65 -0.32
C LEU A 573 16.78 -17.36 -0.48
N LYS A 574 17.81 -16.65 -0.95
CA LYS A 574 19.15 -17.20 -1.16
C LYS A 574 20.18 -16.38 -0.41
N GLU A 575 21.09 -17.08 0.26
CA GLU A 575 22.31 -16.47 0.79
C GLU A 575 23.13 -15.86 -0.35
N GLN A 576 23.66 -14.65 -0.16
CA GLN A 576 24.56 -13.97 -1.08
C GLN A 576 25.97 -14.02 -0.53
N LYS A 577 26.88 -14.70 -1.23
CA LYS A 577 28.25 -14.96 -0.73
C LYS A 577 29.28 -14.02 -1.33
N GLY A 578 30.29 -13.69 -0.53
CA GLY A 578 31.47 -12.95 -0.97
C GLY A 578 31.17 -11.52 -1.39
N LEU A 579 30.14 -10.89 -0.82
CA LEU A 579 29.83 -9.49 -1.08
C LEU A 579 30.88 -8.58 -0.47
N THR A 580 31.23 -7.51 -1.18
CA THR A 580 32.10 -6.46 -0.64
C THR A 580 31.26 -5.24 -0.33
N ALA A 581 31.09 -4.94 0.96
CA ALA A 581 30.46 -3.71 1.42
C ALA A 581 31.51 -2.62 1.61
N THR A 582 31.34 -1.45 0.97
CA THR A 582 32.26 -0.32 1.08
C THR A 582 31.50 0.95 1.46
N GLY A 583 31.89 1.60 2.55
CA GLY A 583 31.44 2.91 2.95
C GLY A 583 32.56 3.93 2.77
N LYS A 584 32.29 5.02 2.04
CA LYS A 584 33.21 6.13 1.83
C LYS A 584 32.63 7.42 2.41
N VAL A 585 33.44 8.12 3.16
CA VAL A 585 33.06 9.41 3.76
C VAL A 585 33.81 10.54 3.05
N TYR A 586 33.06 11.57 2.67
CA TYR A 586 33.59 12.77 2.00
C TYR A 586 33.25 14.02 2.82
N ASN A 587 34.14 15.03 2.78
CA ASN A 587 33.79 16.35 3.28
C ASN A 587 32.93 17.12 2.22
N LEU A 588 32.46 18.31 2.59
CA LEU A 588 31.62 19.13 1.71
C LEU A 588 32.35 19.62 0.44
N ASP A 589 33.68 19.60 0.41
CA ASP A 589 34.48 19.91 -0.80
C ASP A 589 34.66 18.70 -1.73
N GLY A 590 34.03 17.55 -1.40
CA GLY A 590 34.12 16.32 -2.18
C GLY A 590 35.43 15.54 -1.98
N LYS A 591 36.24 15.90 -0.97
CA LYS A 591 37.48 15.17 -0.65
C LYS A 591 37.18 13.96 0.22
N GLU A 592 37.65 12.78 -0.18
CA GLU A 592 37.49 11.56 0.62
C GLU A 592 38.25 11.66 1.95
N MET A 593 37.53 11.37 3.02
CA MET A 593 38.04 11.32 4.39
C MET A 593 38.42 9.87 4.73
N GLY A 594 39.49 9.36 4.10
CA GLY A 594 39.84 7.95 4.11
C GLY A 594 39.96 7.29 5.49
N ARG A 595 40.26 8.06 6.55
CA ARG A 595 40.28 7.56 7.95
C ARG A 595 38.92 7.08 8.45
N TYR A 596 37.82 7.51 7.82
CA TYR A 596 36.44 7.10 8.14
C TYR A 596 35.87 6.11 7.12
N SER A 597 36.53 5.94 5.97
CA SER A 597 36.10 4.98 4.96
C SER A 597 36.43 3.56 5.39
N GLN A 598 35.53 2.62 5.16
CA GLN A 598 35.70 1.21 5.54
C GLN A 598 35.22 0.29 4.43
N SER A 599 35.78 -0.92 4.42
CA SER A 599 35.33 -2.00 3.52
C SER A 599 35.44 -3.34 4.22
N VAL A 600 34.47 -4.22 3.98
CA VAL A 600 34.47 -5.60 4.51
C VAL A 600 33.92 -6.55 3.47
N VAL A 601 34.43 -7.78 3.47
CA VAL A 601 33.83 -8.89 2.71
C VAL A 601 32.94 -9.69 3.67
N LEU A 602 31.71 -9.98 3.25
CA LEU A 602 30.74 -10.71 4.08
C LEU A 602 29.84 -11.59 3.21
N ASP A 603 29.21 -12.56 3.86
CA ASP A 603 28.08 -13.30 3.32
C ASP A 603 26.79 -12.72 3.91
N ALA A 604 25.81 -12.39 3.07
CA ALA A 604 24.51 -11.89 3.49
C ALA A 604 23.49 -13.03 3.56
N ALA A 605 23.01 -13.33 4.76
CA ALA A 605 22.03 -14.39 5.01
C ALA A 605 20.75 -14.17 4.20
N ALA A 606 20.09 -15.26 3.81
CA ALA A 606 18.84 -15.23 3.09
C ALA A 606 17.73 -14.61 3.95
N ASN A 607 16.94 -13.74 3.36
CA ASN A 607 15.75 -13.09 3.94
C ASN A 607 16.03 -12.45 5.32
N LYS A 608 17.15 -11.70 5.41
CA LYS A 608 17.65 -11.12 6.66
C LYS A 608 18.57 -9.92 6.41
N ASP A 609 18.81 -9.14 7.46
CA ASP A 609 19.89 -8.17 7.51
C ASP A 609 21.24 -8.82 7.86
N SER A 610 22.31 -8.19 7.47
CA SER A 610 23.68 -8.56 7.82
C SER A 610 24.49 -7.30 8.13
N TYR A 611 24.98 -7.21 9.36
CA TYR A 611 25.81 -6.10 9.81
C TYR A 611 27.17 -6.10 9.10
N CYS A 612 27.62 -4.92 8.65
CA CYS A 612 28.91 -4.72 8.01
C CYS A 612 29.92 -4.04 8.96
N PHE A 613 29.66 -2.78 9.28
CA PHE A 613 30.53 -1.95 10.11
C PHE A 613 29.81 -0.67 10.56
N HIS A 614 30.44 0.11 11.44
CA HIS A 614 30.05 1.48 11.73
C HIS A 614 31.00 2.48 11.05
N LEU A 615 30.45 3.53 10.47
CA LEU A 615 31.22 4.67 9.98
C LEU A 615 31.49 5.62 11.15
N ASN A 616 32.68 5.51 11.77
CA ASN A 616 33.06 6.27 12.96
C ASN A 616 33.52 7.70 12.60
N PHE A 617 32.74 8.43 11.80
CA PHE A 617 33.02 9.85 11.61
C PHE A 617 32.35 10.65 12.72
N THR A 618 33.12 11.58 13.29
CA THR A 618 32.54 12.61 14.16
C THR A 618 31.86 13.64 13.28
N THR A 619 30.57 13.83 13.47
CA THR A 619 29.93 15.09 13.06
C THR A 619 30.54 16.20 13.93
N ASP A 620 30.63 17.44 13.43
CA ASP A 620 31.07 18.57 14.24
C ASP A 620 30.17 18.75 15.51
N ASN A 621 28.96 18.19 15.47
CA ASN A 621 28.07 18.11 16.61
C ASN A 621 28.31 16.82 17.42
N LEU A 622 29.15 16.93 18.45
CA LEU A 622 29.50 15.83 19.36
C LEU A 622 28.32 15.33 20.21
N ALA A 623 27.24 16.11 20.29
CA ALA A 623 26.03 15.78 21.04
C ALA A 623 25.07 14.89 20.25
N PHE A 624 25.17 14.86 18.92
CA PHE A 624 24.25 14.13 18.07
C PHE A 624 24.20 12.64 18.41
N GLY A 625 22.98 12.10 18.63
CA GLY A 625 22.74 10.70 18.95
C GLY A 625 23.27 10.24 20.31
N LYS A 626 23.68 11.18 21.18
CA LYS A 626 24.15 10.88 22.52
C LYS A 626 22.99 10.80 23.51
N LYS A 627 23.25 10.38 24.74
CA LYS A 627 22.27 10.35 25.81
C LYS A 627 22.10 11.75 26.42
N ALA A 628 20.87 12.24 26.42
CA ALA A 628 20.52 13.47 27.14
C ALA A 628 19.67 13.15 28.37
N VAL A 629 19.82 13.94 29.40
CA VAL A 629 19.03 13.87 30.64
C VAL A 629 18.64 15.30 31.05
N ALA A 630 17.37 15.47 31.41
CA ALA A 630 16.84 16.76 31.83
C ALA A 630 16.23 16.70 33.24
N SER A 631 16.08 17.86 33.87
CA SER A 631 15.44 18.02 35.19
C SER A 631 13.95 17.71 35.15
N SER A 632 13.29 18.06 34.04
CA SER A 632 11.87 17.82 33.82
C SER A 632 11.55 17.77 32.31
N ILE A 633 10.34 17.32 31.98
CA ILE A 633 9.81 17.28 30.62
C ILE A 633 8.38 17.81 30.67
N SER A 634 8.07 18.82 29.88
CA SER A 634 6.71 19.33 29.71
C SER A 634 5.82 18.31 29.02
N ALA A 635 4.54 18.29 29.37
CA ALA A 635 3.57 17.30 28.82
C ALA A 635 3.47 17.33 27.29
N ASP A 636 3.73 18.46 26.66
CA ASP A 636 3.62 18.64 25.20
C ASP A 636 4.99 18.63 24.48
N ALA A 637 6.04 18.15 25.14
CA ALA A 637 7.41 18.15 24.62
C ALA A 637 7.95 16.74 24.40
N GLY A 638 8.98 16.63 23.54
CA GLY A 638 9.72 15.39 23.36
C GLY A 638 10.64 15.05 24.54
N GLU A 639 11.15 13.83 24.55
CA GLU A 639 12.19 13.36 25.48
C GLU A 639 13.46 14.26 25.39
N PRO A 640 14.34 14.28 26.39
CA PRO A 640 15.57 15.08 26.34
C PRO A 640 16.43 14.86 25.12
N SER A 641 16.38 13.65 24.51
CA SER A 641 17.06 13.32 23.26
C SER A 641 16.57 14.14 22.06
N ALA A 642 15.38 14.72 22.11
CA ALA A 642 14.85 15.59 21.08
C ALA A 642 15.60 16.92 20.94
N ALA A 643 16.36 17.33 21.95
CA ALA A 643 17.23 18.52 21.88
C ALA A 643 18.53 18.26 21.09
N ILE A 644 18.86 16.98 20.78
CA ILE A 644 20.14 16.60 20.19
C ILE A 644 20.00 15.61 19.02
N ASP A 645 18.80 15.51 18.43
CA ASP A 645 18.49 14.59 17.34
C ASP A 645 18.69 15.21 15.95
N ALA A 646 19.21 16.43 15.88
CA ALA A 646 19.44 17.23 14.67
C ALA A 646 18.17 17.50 13.85
N SER A 647 16.99 17.55 14.49
CA SER A 647 15.71 17.84 13.86
C SER A 647 15.12 19.16 14.35
N ASP A 648 14.88 20.10 13.45
CA ASP A 648 14.17 21.36 13.81
C ASP A 648 12.67 21.14 14.08
N GLY A 649 12.16 19.92 13.85
CA GLY A 649 10.77 19.55 14.11
C GLY A 649 10.53 18.94 15.48
N SER A 650 11.56 18.66 16.24
CA SER A 650 11.53 18.10 17.59
C SER A 650 12.18 19.06 18.59
N ARG A 651 11.79 18.97 19.84
CA ARG A 651 12.36 19.79 20.90
C ARG A 651 12.20 19.13 22.27
N TRP A 652 13.11 19.40 23.18
CA TRP A 652 12.85 19.25 24.60
C TRP A 652 12.27 20.56 25.15
N ALA A 653 11.31 20.48 26.07
CA ALA A 653 10.83 21.60 26.86
C ALA A 653 10.71 21.21 28.33
N SER A 654 11.08 22.13 29.22
CA SER A 654 11.00 21.91 30.66
C SER A 654 9.59 22.17 31.22
N GLU A 655 9.38 21.75 32.48
CA GLU A 655 8.29 22.30 33.30
C GLU A 655 8.46 23.83 33.51
N PRO A 656 7.37 24.58 33.84
CA PRO A 656 7.39 26.03 33.98
C PRO A 656 8.02 26.48 35.33
N ARG A 657 9.32 26.31 35.47
CA ARG A 657 10.12 26.70 36.64
C ARG A 657 11.47 27.27 36.22
N ASP A 658 11.99 28.23 37.04
CA ASP A 658 13.39 28.62 36.94
C ASP A 658 14.32 27.47 37.36
N GLU A 659 15.58 27.51 36.98
CA GLU A 659 16.64 26.57 37.37
C GLU A 659 16.50 25.14 36.74
N GLU A 660 15.66 24.96 35.73
CA GLU A 660 15.60 23.75 34.95
C GLU A 660 16.86 23.56 34.11
N TRP A 661 17.20 22.29 33.79
CA TRP A 661 18.44 21.98 33.11
C TRP A 661 18.29 20.78 32.16
N ILE A 662 19.22 20.75 31.23
CA ILE A 662 19.45 19.56 30.39
C ILE A 662 20.96 19.33 30.25
N TYR A 663 21.42 18.07 30.31
CA TYR A 663 22.82 17.76 30.02
C TYR A 663 22.92 16.60 28.99
N VAL A 664 24.04 16.59 28.28
CA VAL A 664 24.42 15.56 27.34
C VAL A 664 25.59 14.73 27.88
N ASP A 665 25.50 13.40 27.83
CA ASP A 665 26.61 12.49 28.10
C ASP A 665 27.28 12.15 26.75
N LEU A 666 28.48 12.67 26.54
CA LEU A 666 29.26 12.42 25.31
C LEU A 666 29.81 10.97 25.22
N GLY A 667 29.58 10.15 26.29
CA GLY A 667 30.01 8.75 26.37
C GLY A 667 31.41 8.59 26.96
N GLU A 668 32.35 9.44 26.56
CA GLU A 668 33.73 9.50 27.06
C GLU A 668 34.21 10.93 27.11
N PRO A 669 35.28 11.21 27.91
CA PRO A 669 35.86 12.54 27.92
C PRO A 669 36.34 12.98 26.54
N THR A 670 35.68 13.99 25.99
CA THR A 670 35.87 14.50 24.61
C THR A 670 36.25 15.98 24.69
N GLU A 671 37.14 16.43 23.80
CA GLU A 671 37.47 17.85 23.71
C GLU A 671 36.37 18.60 22.99
N ILE A 672 35.84 19.65 23.66
CA ILE A 672 34.86 20.56 23.13
C ILE A 672 35.42 21.98 23.06
N ALA A 673 35.11 22.73 21.99
CA ALA A 673 35.56 24.10 21.77
C ALA A 673 34.40 25.09 21.59
N SER A 674 33.17 24.60 21.37
CA SER A 674 31.96 25.39 21.27
C SER A 674 30.72 24.62 21.72
N VAL A 675 29.69 25.35 22.13
CA VAL A 675 28.34 24.84 22.37
C VAL A 675 27.37 25.69 21.56
N ILE A 676 26.49 25.07 20.81
CA ILE A 676 25.41 25.72 20.05
C ILE A 676 24.10 25.39 20.76
N LEU A 677 23.35 26.44 21.18
CA LEU A 677 21.99 26.31 21.69
C LEU A 677 21.03 26.85 20.63
N ASN A 678 20.09 26.02 20.19
CA ASN A 678 19.03 26.40 19.26
C ASN A 678 17.71 26.53 20.03
N TRP A 679 17.43 27.75 20.53
CA TRP A 679 16.24 28.04 21.32
C TRP A 679 15.00 28.18 20.40
N GLU A 680 13.92 27.60 20.83
CA GLU A 680 12.59 27.92 20.31
C GLU A 680 12.09 29.24 20.91
N ALA A 681 10.86 29.65 20.69
CA ALA A 681 10.30 30.88 21.21
C ALA A 681 10.40 30.99 22.75
N ALA A 682 10.22 29.90 23.45
CA ALA A 682 10.35 29.84 24.93
C ALA A 682 11.81 29.54 25.31
N HIS A 683 12.60 30.59 25.51
CA HIS A 683 14.03 30.50 25.80
C HIS A 683 14.42 30.96 27.19
N ALA A 684 15.68 30.70 27.57
CA ALA A 684 16.26 31.24 28.78
C ALA A 684 16.62 32.72 28.59
N LYS A 685 16.20 33.59 29.49
CA LYS A 685 16.70 34.96 29.61
C LYS A 685 18.10 35.00 30.21
N ALA A 686 18.35 34.11 31.16
CA ALA A 686 19.67 33.88 31.72
C ALA A 686 19.93 32.40 31.92
N TYR A 687 21.14 31.95 31.57
CA TYR A 687 21.57 30.56 31.70
C TYR A 687 23.08 30.47 31.89
N LYS A 688 23.54 29.27 32.27
CA LYS A 688 24.97 28.96 32.33
C LYS A 688 25.26 27.59 31.69
N LEU A 689 26.49 27.47 31.23
CA LEU A 689 27.01 26.18 30.77
C LEU A 689 27.99 25.63 31.82
N LEU A 690 27.82 24.33 32.09
CA LEU A 690 28.64 23.59 33.04
C LEU A 690 29.16 22.34 32.38
N ILE A 691 30.30 21.87 32.84
CA ILE A 691 30.94 20.61 32.45
C ILE A 691 31.16 19.73 33.66
N SER A 692 31.22 18.40 33.39
CA SER A 692 31.51 17.41 34.42
C SER A 692 32.13 16.17 33.82
N ASP A 693 32.87 15.41 34.61
CA ASP A 693 33.37 14.07 34.23
C ASP A 693 32.58 12.93 34.93
N ASP A 694 31.74 13.25 35.90
CA ASP A 694 30.99 12.30 36.73
C ASP A 694 29.48 12.56 36.81
N ALA A 695 28.97 13.62 36.17
CA ALA A 695 27.60 14.13 36.23
C ALA A 695 27.12 14.54 37.63
N ILE A 696 28.01 14.65 38.60
CA ILE A 696 27.77 15.04 40.02
C ILE A 696 28.45 16.37 40.33
N ASN A 697 29.72 16.47 40.04
CA ASN A 697 30.53 17.65 40.29
C ASN A 697 30.59 18.53 39.04
N TRP A 698 29.91 19.67 39.08
CA TRP A 698 29.77 20.55 37.91
C TRP A 698 30.65 21.78 38.02
N LYS A 699 31.36 22.08 36.97
CA LYS A 699 32.20 23.29 36.85
C LYS A 699 31.58 24.23 35.81
N GLU A 700 31.33 25.46 36.19
CA GLU A 700 30.87 26.53 35.30
C GLU A 700 31.98 26.91 34.30
N ILE A 701 31.62 27.03 33.03
CA ILE A 701 32.53 27.42 31.94
C ILE A 701 32.03 28.66 31.19
N TYR A 702 30.72 28.99 31.30
CA TYR A 702 30.11 30.12 30.63
C TYR A 702 28.81 30.55 31.36
N ILE A 703 28.53 31.84 31.36
CA ILE A 703 27.26 32.42 31.82
C ILE A 703 26.78 33.47 30.82
N ASN A 704 25.47 33.45 30.52
CA ASN A 704 24.78 34.50 29.77
C ASN A 704 23.64 35.03 30.62
N GLU A 705 23.68 36.35 30.95
CA GLU A 705 22.67 36.99 31.76
C GLU A 705 21.59 37.75 30.97
N ASP A 706 21.74 37.83 29.63
CA ASP A 706 20.81 38.53 28.73
C ASP A 706 20.72 37.87 27.36
N SER A 707 20.38 36.58 27.35
CA SER A 707 20.14 35.83 26.12
C SER A 707 18.97 36.42 25.33
N LYS A 708 19.08 36.35 24.00
CA LYS A 708 18.07 36.82 23.05
C LYS A 708 17.27 35.69 22.43
N GLY A 709 17.58 34.44 22.76
CA GLY A 709 17.01 33.27 22.13
C GLY A 709 17.50 33.05 20.68
N GLY A 710 16.84 32.16 19.95
CA GLY A 710 17.28 31.76 18.64
C GLY A 710 18.55 30.88 18.66
N VAL A 711 19.38 30.98 17.64
CA VAL A 711 20.64 30.20 17.59
C VAL A 711 21.77 30.98 18.24
N GLU A 712 22.32 30.43 19.33
CA GLU A 712 23.46 31.02 20.06
C GLU A 712 24.69 30.11 19.97
N GLU A 713 25.73 30.54 19.28
CA GLU A 713 27.03 29.86 19.18
C GLU A 713 27.95 30.42 20.31
N ILE A 714 28.26 29.60 21.31
CA ILE A 714 29.11 29.95 22.46
C ILE A 714 30.49 29.31 22.27
N LYS A 715 31.48 30.12 21.93
CA LYS A 715 32.90 29.69 21.85
C LYS A 715 33.50 29.65 23.25
N ILE A 716 34.10 28.52 23.59
CA ILE A 716 34.77 28.30 24.88
C ILE A 716 36.25 27.95 24.64
N LYS A 717 37.06 28.07 25.70
CA LYS A 717 38.41 27.49 25.63
C LYS A 717 38.30 26.00 25.51
N PRO A 718 39.05 25.36 24.57
CA PRO A 718 39.02 23.92 24.43
C PRO A 718 39.21 23.24 25.80
N VAL A 719 38.27 22.36 26.11
CA VAL A 719 38.26 21.63 27.39
C VAL A 719 37.82 20.17 27.13
N ARG A 720 38.46 19.24 27.83
CA ARG A 720 38.10 17.84 27.76
C ARG A 720 37.13 17.51 28.89
N THR A 721 35.95 16.97 28.54
CA THR A 721 34.89 16.63 29.49
C THR A 721 33.96 15.57 28.92
N ARG A 722 33.29 14.81 29.78
CA ARG A 722 32.29 13.82 29.36
C ARG A 722 30.86 14.39 29.33
N TYR A 723 30.54 15.29 30.25
CA TYR A 723 29.18 15.85 30.38
C TYR A 723 29.16 17.33 30.12
N VAL A 724 28.18 17.81 29.37
CA VAL A 724 27.93 19.24 29.12
C VAL A 724 26.48 19.53 29.49
N LYS A 725 26.27 20.52 30.36
CA LYS A 725 24.97 20.90 30.87
C LYS A 725 24.65 22.36 30.56
N MET A 726 23.44 22.61 30.05
CA MET A 726 22.79 23.91 30.09
C MET A 726 21.93 23.96 31.36
N GLN A 727 22.15 24.99 32.19
CA GLN A 727 21.39 25.27 33.38
C GLN A 727 20.70 26.63 33.25
N GLY A 728 19.37 26.62 33.15
CA GLY A 728 18.55 27.81 33.16
C GLY A 728 18.69 28.53 34.51
N LEU A 729 18.65 29.87 34.52
CA LEU A 729 18.64 30.72 35.69
C LEU A 729 17.38 31.58 35.72
N LYS A 730 16.91 32.03 34.56
CA LYS A 730 15.72 32.87 34.42
C LYS A 730 15.08 32.64 33.04
N GLN A 731 13.77 32.54 33.02
CA GLN A 731 12.99 32.42 31.77
C GLN A 731 12.77 33.77 31.10
N ALA A 732 12.68 33.80 29.78
CA ALA A 732 12.44 34.99 28.98
C ALA A 732 10.95 35.22 28.67
N THR A 733 10.13 34.19 28.71
CA THR A 733 8.73 34.20 28.27
C THR A 733 7.77 33.99 29.42
N MET A 734 6.50 34.41 29.23
CA MET A 734 5.42 34.19 30.18
C MET A 734 5.01 32.71 30.34
N TRP A 735 5.44 31.88 29.44
CA TRP A 735 5.13 30.43 29.48
C TRP A 735 5.93 29.70 30.56
N GLY A 736 7.01 30.28 31.00
CA GLY A 736 7.79 29.78 32.15
C GLY A 736 8.56 28.49 31.87
N ILE A 737 8.85 28.15 30.62
CA ILE A 737 9.56 26.94 30.18
C ILE A 737 10.85 27.28 29.43
N PHE A 738 11.78 26.34 29.38
CA PHE A 738 12.95 26.36 28.50
C PHE A 738 12.74 25.35 27.37
N THR A 739 12.98 25.75 26.11
CA THR A 739 12.78 24.93 24.96
C THR A 739 14.01 24.93 24.05
N LEU A 740 14.61 23.78 23.87
CA LEU A 740 15.80 23.55 23.04
C LEU A 740 15.53 22.45 21.99
#